data_a745b82ae7eccda5a512aad0af849de0
#
_entry.id   a745b82ae7eccda5a512aad0af849de0
#
_cell.length_a   1.000
_cell.length_b   1.000
_cell.length_c   1.000
_cell.angle_alpha   90.00
_cell.angle_beta   90.00
_cell.angle_gamma   90.00
#
_symmetry.space_group_name_H-M   'P 1'
#
loop_
_entity.id
_entity.type
_entity.pdbx_description
1 polymer ?
#
loop_
_entity_poly.entity_id
_entity_poly.type
_entity_poly.pdbx_seq_one_letter_code
_entity_poly.pdbx_strand_id
1 'polypeptide(L)'
;MPALAQPGQRQTLKQAPVAPPSPPFLQWFASFLRQELKPYPGRAVLALRYTVAATITMLLIVTFRLPGAAVGGFFSLLLSREALITTLRGGISTIASFLCGTAFLLIGAILLVDYPLTHFLWVILSFFVAFYGLSAMSNYGAGTAFAIVIVLSVPAWDQAGPQAARVVANLWVLGSVALAVTVTIVVEFAFSLFDTRDELTEGLDQRLEAVRVVLKQSARRAVSPEAMGKLAQFAMIGVSRLRRLALRPNPARQDTARLSTTVSLAGRLVDILAPFRRFDTLTPHDAPRLQAMADQISKLQRKLHARNDKQVIQPLRTPSDGPLILLGLEQTLDLLRMSLSPAPDQSFALDQINPAPPTILKPDAFHNPEHLNFALRGCLASTLCYFLFNAIFWPGLNTSLFTCVVTAVTSIGSSRQRQLMRFSGALLGGVVLGIGSQVLILPMLDTIAGFTVMFAAVTVVAAWFLTSSQRLSYFGSQLALAFYLIQLHGPSPQTNLTIARDNIMGIMLGLVMMWLVFETLGSEPAVQVMRELFAENLHLMAEYARPWPQGKPADLRKIRTLREKISENFLAVNSQADAVLFEIGRARDQSLAVRNRLRAWQPQLRSLFLLEVALLQYRLQVSPRDLPASIVRAGTHFDNEVCAVLEGIARAFRLADRSCKPHDIQMAYADLEHAILDAYHNQPPPRSRAVLEISAQIIELACRLLAEINAAPFSGAPPIRK
;
A
#
# COMPACT_ATOMS: atom_id res chain seq x y z
N MET A 1 21.89 51.90 -3.04
CA MET A 1 20.65 52.41 -3.67
C MET A 1 20.68 52.05 -5.13
N PRO A 2 19.70 51.23 -5.58
CA PRO A 2 18.91 51.60 -6.72
C PRO A 2 17.42 51.33 -6.48
N ALA A 3 16.65 52.38 -6.84
CA ALA A 3 15.34 52.49 -7.39
C ALA A 3 14.19 51.56 -6.93
N LEU A 4 13.29 52.16 -6.17
CA LEU A 4 11.91 51.79 -5.93
C LEU A 4 11.17 51.60 -7.27
N ALA A 5 10.72 50.39 -7.56
CA ALA A 5 9.79 50.11 -8.67
C ALA A 5 8.37 50.35 -8.17
N GLN A 6 7.62 51.12 -9.01
CA GLN A 6 6.26 51.60 -8.79
C GLN A 6 5.22 50.45 -8.69
N PRO A 7 4.14 50.62 -7.90
CA PRO A 7 3.01 49.68 -7.85
C PRO A 7 2.04 49.99 -8.99
N GLY A 8 2.02 49.17 -10.02
CA GLY A 8 1.05 49.36 -11.08
C GLY A 8 1.14 48.43 -12.27
N GLN A 9 1.06 47.13 -12.07
CA GLN A 9 0.57 46.20 -13.08
C GLN A 9 -0.25 45.09 -12.41
N ARG A 10 -1.58 45.33 -12.38
CA ARG A 10 -2.52 44.23 -12.15
C ARG A 10 -2.35 43.24 -13.30
N GLN A 11 -1.57 42.19 -13.09
CA GLN A 11 -1.64 41.01 -13.93
C GLN A 11 -3.05 40.43 -13.78
N THR A 12 -3.86 40.63 -14.79
CA THR A 12 -5.15 39.97 -14.99
C THR A 12 -4.89 38.46 -14.78
N LEU A 13 -5.47 37.90 -13.72
CA LEU A 13 -5.55 36.45 -13.48
C LEU A 13 -6.10 35.84 -14.77
N LYS A 14 -5.23 35.23 -15.57
CA LYS A 14 -5.66 34.39 -16.69
C LYS A 14 -6.57 33.33 -16.06
N GLN A 15 -7.84 33.39 -16.45
CA GLN A 15 -8.84 32.37 -16.15
C GLN A 15 -8.18 30.99 -16.36
N ALA A 16 -8.23 30.13 -15.34
CA ALA A 16 -7.75 28.78 -15.46
C ALA A 16 -8.36 28.15 -16.73
N PRO A 17 -7.58 27.48 -17.56
CA PRO A 17 -8.10 26.89 -18.78
C PRO A 17 -9.29 25.99 -18.42
N VAL A 18 -10.42 26.26 -19.06
CA VAL A 18 -11.62 25.42 -18.94
C VAL A 18 -11.19 23.99 -19.24
N ALA A 19 -11.38 23.11 -18.28
CA ALA A 19 -11.01 21.71 -18.43
C ALA A 19 -11.69 21.17 -19.71
N PRO A 20 -10.96 20.46 -20.57
CA PRO A 20 -11.54 19.91 -21.79
C PRO A 20 -12.74 19.01 -21.42
N PRO A 21 -13.80 18.97 -22.26
CA PRO A 21 -14.97 18.16 -21.98
C PRO A 21 -14.54 16.71 -21.73
N SER A 22 -15.06 16.12 -20.66
CA SER A 22 -14.74 14.73 -20.30
C SER A 22 -15.07 13.81 -21.48
N PRO A 23 -14.16 12.90 -21.87
CA PRO A 23 -14.42 11.98 -22.98
C PRO A 23 -15.65 11.12 -22.63
N PRO A 24 -16.44 10.67 -23.63
CA PRO A 24 -17.58 9.80 -23.40
C PRO A 24 -17.18 8.58 -22.55
N PHE A 25 -18.06 8.15 -21.66
CA PHE A 25 -17.77 7.13 -20.64
C PHE A 25 -17.06 5.89 -21.22
N LEU A 26 -17.49 5.39 -22.37
CA LEU A 26 -16.88 4.22 -23.02
C LEU A 26 -15.41 4.45 -23.43
N GLN A 27 -15.09 5.64 -23.94
CA GLN A 27 -13.71 5.99 -24.33
C GLN A 27 -12.83 6.17 -23.08
N TRP A 28 -13.36 6.81 -22.06
CA TRP A 28 -12.68 6.93 -20.76
C TRP A 28 -12.41 5.55 -20.16
N PHE A 29 -13.43 4.68 -20.13
CA PHE A 29 -13.30 3.34 -19.56
C PHE A 29 -12.32 2.46 -20.34
N ALA A 30 -12.36 2.53 -21.69
CA ALA A 30 -11.41 1.81 -22.52
C ALA A 30 -9.96 2.30 -22.32
N SER A 31 -9.76 3.61 -22.21
CA SER A 31 -8.44 4.19 -21.92
C SER A 31 -7.95 3.82 -20.53
N PHE A 32 -8.83 3.83 -19.53
CA PHE A 32 -8.55 3.38 -18.16
C PHE A 32 -8.13 1.91 -18.15
N LEU A 33 -8.91 1.00 -18.77
CA LEU A 33 -8.56 -0.41 -18.85
C LEU A 33 -7.22 -0.63 -19.58
N ARG A 34 -7.00 0.08 -20.69
CA ARG A 34 -5.72 -0.02 -21.44
C ARG A 34 -4.53 0.41 -20.60
N GLN A 35 -4.69 1.44 -19.77
CA GLN A 35 -3.63 1.92 -18.89
C GLN A 35 -3.35 0.96 -17.73
N GLU A 36 -4.41 0.45 -17.07
CA GLU A 36 -4.31 -0.43 -15.91
C GLU A 36 -3.87 -1.86 -16.29
N LEU A 37 -4.24 -2.33 -17.49
CA LEU A 37 -3.88 -3.64 -18.01
C LEU A 37 -2.54 -3.65 -18.78
N LYS A 38 -1.84 -2.51 -18.86
CA LYS A 38 -0.55 -2.43 -19.53
C LYS A 38 0.46 -3.43 -18.93
N PRO A 39 1.13 -4.25 -19.75
CA PRO A 39 2.11 -5.20 -19.26
C PRO A 39 3.31 -4.47 -18.63
N TYR A 40 3.80 -5.00 -17.53
CA TYR A 40 5.08 -4.63 -16.92
C TYR A 40 6.00 -5.84 -16.83
N PRO A 41 7.35 -5.64 -16.75
CA PRO A 41 8.29 -6.76 -16.67
C PRO A 41 7.98 -7.69 -15.50
N GLY A 42 7.89 -9.00 -15.75
CA GLY A 42 7.59 -10.01 -14.73
C GLY A 42 6.11 -10.34 -14.53
N ARG A 43 5.17 -9.51 -15.01
CA ARG A 43 3.73 -9.72 -14.81
C ARG A 43 3.23 -11.05 -15.41
N ALA A 44 3.69 -11.41 -16.61
CA ALA A 44 3.29 -12.66 -17.25
C ALA A 44 3.74 -13.89 -16.46
N VAL A 45 4.95 -13.85 -15.89
CA VAL A 45 5.48 -14.92 -15.03
C VAL A 45 4.67 -15.02 -13.75
N LEU A 46 4.33 -13.89 -13.15
CA LEU A 46 3.49 -13.85 -11.95
C LEU A 46 2.08 -14.41 -12.23
N ALA A 47 1.44 -14.00 -13.32
CA ALA A 47 0.14 -14.53 -13.73
C ALA A 47 0.21 -16.04 -14.01
N LEU A 48 1.30 -16.52 -14.62
CA LEU A 48 1.53 -17.94 -14.85
C LEU A 48 1.67 -18.73 -13.54
N ARG A 49 2.41 -18.20 -12.53
CA ARG A 49 2.52 -18.83 -11.19
C ARG A 49 1.13 -19.01 -10.56
N TYR A 50 0.31 -17.95 -10.56
CA TYR A 50 -1.09 -18.02 -10.06
C TYR A 50 -1.90 -19.10 -10.79
N THR A 51 -1.81 -19.12 -12.11
CA THR A 51 -2.57 -20.06 -12.95
C THR A 51 -2.13 -21.50 -12.70
N VAL A 52 -0.83 -21.77 -12.68
CA VAL A 52 -0.29 -23.11 -12.46
C VAL A 52 -0.68 -23.63 -11.07
N ALA A 53 -0.53 -22.80 -10.02
CA ALA A 53 -0.90 -23.19 -8.65
C ALA A 53 -2.39 -23.52 -8.53
N ALA A 54 -3.27 -22.67 -9.07
CA ALA A 54 -4.70 -22.90 -9.03
C ALA A 54 -5.14 -24.12 -9.86
N THR A 55 -4.53 -24.32 -11.03
CA THR A 55 -4.85 -25.45 -11.93
C THR A 55 -4.38 -26.78 -11.34
N ILE A 56 -3.19 -26.86 -10.77
CA ILE A 56 -2.73 -28.08 -10.09
C ILE A 56 -3.59 -28.36 -8.87
N THR A 57 -3.93 -27.35 -8.08
CA THR A 57 -4.83 -27.51 -6.92
C THR A 57 -6.18 -28.05 -7.36
N MET A 58 -6.78 -27.48 -8.40
CA MET A 58 -8.04 -27.97 -8.96
C MET A 58 -7.92 -29.42 -9.43
N LEU A 59 -6.86 -29.74 -10.18
CA LEU A 59 -6.65 -31.09 -10.72
C LEU A 59 -6.56 -32.14 -9.59
N LEU A 60 -5.78 -31.85 -8.53
CA LEU A 60 -5.68 -32.74 -7.38
C LEU A 60 -7.02 -32.91 -6.65
N ILE A 61 -7.73 -31.82 -6.39
CA ILE A 61 -9.01 -31.83 -5.69
C ILE A 61 -10.05 -32.66 -6.48
N VAL A 62 -10.15 -32.46 -7.79
CA VAL A 62 -11.08 -33.20 -8.66
C VAL A 62 -10.66 -34.67 -8.77
N THR A 63 -9.36 -34.96 -8.95
CA THR A 63 -8.87 -36.35 -9.09
C THR A 63 -9.10 -37.17 -7.80
N PHE A 64 -8.82 -36.58 -6.65
CA PHE A 64 -9.00 -37.21 -5.34
C PHE A 64 -10.43 -37.05 -4.77
N ARG A 65 -11.32 -36.36 -5.49
CA ARG A 65 -12.71 -36.08 -5.11
C ARG A 65 -12.83 -35.43 -3.73
N LEU A 66 -11.94 -34.47 -3.44
CA LEU A 66 -11.91 -33.78 -2.14
C LEU A 66 -13.06 -32.75 -2.06
N PRO A 67 -13.79 -32.67 -0.93
CA PRO A 67 -14.77 -31.61 -0.68
C PRO A 67 -14.09 -30.24 -0.53
N GLY A 68 -14.81 -29.14 -0.81
CA GLY A 68 -14.31 -27.78 -0.64
C GLY A 68 -13.42 -27.28 -1.78
N ALA A 69 -13.56 -27.85 -2.98
CA ALA A 69 -12.75 -27.54 -4.16
C ALA A 69 -12.68 -26.04 -4.52
N ALA A 70 -13.82 -25.34 -4.48
CA ALA A 70 -13.88 -23.92 -4.80
C ALA A 70 -13.03 -23.05 -3.82
N VAL A 71 -13.07 -23.41 -2.54
CA VAL A 71 -12.33 -22.73 -1.48
C VAL A 71 -10.82 -22.97 -1.65
N GLY A 72 -10.42 -24.23 -1.85
CA GLY A 72 -9.02 -24.58 -2.11
C GLY A 72 -8.47 -23.86 -3.34
N GLY A 73 -9.17 -23.89 -4.48
CA GLY A 73 -8.79 -23.18 -5.69
C GLY A 73 -8.66 -21.67 -5.48
N PHE A 74 -9.58 -21.07 -4.74
CA PHE A 74 -9.53 -19.65 -4.42
C PHE A 74 -8.33 -19.27 -3.52
N PHE A 75 -8.04 -20.07 -2.49
CA PHE A 75 -6.90 -19.80 -1.61
C PHE A 75 -5.57 -20.01 -2.31
N SER A 76 -5.44 -20.94 -3.25
CA SER A 76 -4.23 -21.07 -4.06
C SER A 76 -3.95 -19.79 -4.87
N LEU A 77 -5.00 -19.13 -5.36
CA LEU A 77 -4.89 -17.87 -6.08
C LEU A 77 -4.57 -16.69 -5.14
N LEU A 78 -5.13 -16.64 -3.93
CA LEU A 78 -4.87 -15.56 -2.97
C LEU A 78 -3.51 -15.63 -2.31
N LEU A 79 -2.97 -16.83 -2.11
CA LEU A 79 -1.74 -17.07 -1.36
C LEU A 79 -0.48 -16.84 -2.17
N SER A 80 -0.52 -17.02 -3.49
CA SER A 80 0.65 -16.79 -4.32
C SER A 80 1.14 -15.35 -4.18
N ARG A 81 2.41 -15.21 -3.87
CA ARG A 81 3.08 -13.91 -3.66
C ARG A 81 4.33 -13.84 -4.54
N GLU A 82 4.90 -12.66 -4.65
CA GLU A 82 6.11 -12.43 -5.43
C GLU A 82 7.34 -13.19 -4.88
N ALA A 83 7.33 -13.63 -3.60
CA ALA A 83 8.46 -14.28 -2.95
C ALA A 83 8.05 -15.50 -2.13
N LEU A 84 8.83 -16.59 -2.25
CA LEU A 84 8.61 -17.88 -1.55
C LEU A 84 8.42 -17.72 -0.02
N ILE A 85 9.25 -16.90 0.64
CA ILE A 85 9.17 -16.71 2.10
C ILE A 85 7.87 -16.00 2.51
N THR A 86 7.40 -15.05 1.70
CA THR A 86 6.12 -14.37 1.97
C THR A 86 4.94 -15.31 1.74
N THR A 87 5.02 -16.16 0.73
CA THR A 87 4.02 -17.21 0.45
C THR A 87 4.01 -18.24 1.58
N LEU A 88 5.17 -18.70 2.06
CA LEU A 88 5.28 -19.64 3.17
C LEU A 88 4.69 -19.08 4.47
N ARG A 89 5.07 -17.84 4.85
CA ARG A 89 4.51 -17.19 6.06
C ARG A 89 3.00 -16.94 5.93
N GLY A 90 2.55 -16.50 4.75
CA GLY A 90 1.14 -16.32 4.46
C GLY A 90 0.38 -17.64 4.53
N GLY A 91 0.95 -18.73 4.00
CA GLY A 91 0.39 -20.08 4.03
C GLY A 91 0.25 -20.61 5.47
N ILE A 92 1.31 -20.54 6.27
CA ILE A 92 1.28 -20.95 7.69
C ILE A 92 0.23 -20.13 8.45
N SER A 93 0.20 -18.81 8.25
CA SER A 93 -0.79 -17.94 8.90
C SER A 93 -2.21 -18.29 8.48
N THR A 94 -2.44 -18.65 7.22
CA THR A 94 -3.76 -19.06 6.71
C THR A 94 -4.20 -20.38 7.31
N ILE A 95 -3.33 -21.40 7.33
CA ILE A 95 -3.63 -22.72 7.94
C ILE A 95 -3.93 -22.54 9.44
N ALA A 96 -3.12 -21.77 10.16
CA ALA A 96 -3.35 -21.48 11.57
C ALA A 96 -4.70 -20.80 11.82
N SER A 97 -5.07 -19.83 10.97
CA SER A 97 -6.36 -19.14 11.06
C SER A 97 -7.53 -20.08 10.79
N PHE A 98 -7.44 -20.96 9.77
CA PHE A 98 -8.43 -21.97 9.50
C PHE A 98 -8.56 -22.98 10.64
N LEU A 99 -7.44 -23.43 11.20
CA LEU A 99 -7.41 -24.35 12.34
C LEU A 99 -8.10 -23.72 13.57
N CYS A 100 -7.75 -22.48 13.92
CA CYS A 100 -8.36 -21.75 15.03
C CYS A 100 -9.86 -21.53 14.80
N GLY A 101 -10.27 -21.13 13.60
CA GLY A 101 -11.67 -20.94 13.26
C GLY A 101 -12.48 -22.24 13.29
N THR A 102 -11.92 -23.34 12.76
CA THR A 102 -12.54 -24.66 12.80
C THR A 102 -12.65 -25.15 14.25
N ALA A 103 -11.62 -25.00 15.07
CA ALA A 103 -11.67 -25.37 16.48
C ALA A 103 -12.74 -24.58 17.24
N PHE A 104 -12.80 -23.25 17.04
CA PHE A 104 -13.85 -22.40 17.62
C PHE A 104 -15.26 -22.89 17.25
N LEU A 105 -15.49 -23.22 15.97
CA LEU A 105 -16.77 -23.71 15.50
C LEU A 105 -17.14 -25.08 16.09
N LEU A 106 -16.20 -26.01 16.11
CA LEU A 106 -16.46 -27.35 16.63
C LEU A 106 -16.73 -27.35 18.13
N ILE A 107 -15.97 -26.57 18.90
CA ILE A 107 -16.19 -26.39 20.34
C ILE A 107 -17.56 -25.77 20.59
N GLY A 108 -17.89 -24.70 19.86
CA GLY A 108 -19.21 -24.04 19.99
C GLY A 108 -20.35 -24.96 19.57
N ALA A 109 -20.17 -25.76 18.51
CA ALA A 109 -21.18 -26.73 18.07
C ALA A 109 -21.45 -27.80 19.12
N ILE A 110 -20.40 -28.36 19.74
CA ILE A 110 -20.54 -29.38 20.81
C ILE A 110 -21.35 -28.81 22.01
N LEU A 111 -21.17 -27.52 22.30
CA LEU A 111 -21.77 -26.92 23.50
C LEU A 111 -23.17 -26.35 23.28
N LEU A 112 -23.48 -25.87 22.05
CA LEU A 112 -24.62 -24.97 21.83
C LEU A 112 -25.60 -25.39 20.73
N VAL A 113 -25.29 -26.41 19.91
CA VAL A 113 -26.08 -26.76 18.72
C VAL A 113 -27.34 -27.57 19.04
N ASP A 114 -27.39 -28.29 20.18
CA ASP A 114 -28.45 -29.22 20.50
C ASP A 114 -29.83 -28.55 20.76
N TYR A 115 -29.85 -27.30 21.20
CA TYR A 115 -31.08 -26.55 21.46
C TYR A 115 -31.25 -25.40 20.47
N PRO A 116 -32.45 -25.18 19.89
CA PRO A 116 -32.66 -24.17 18.84
C PRO A 116 -32.26 -22.76 19.24
N LEU A 117 -32.51 -22.35 20.50
CA LEU A 117 -32.18 -21.03 20.98
C LEU A 117 -30.66 -20.82 21.13
N THR A 118 -29.97 -21.81 21.75
CA THR A 118 -28.52 -21.75 21.91
C THR A 118 -27.80 -21.87 20.59
N HIS A 119 -28.34 -22.65 19.64
CA HIS A 119 -27.84 -22.70 18.26
C HIS A 119 -27.91 -21.33 17.58
N PHE A 120 -29.06 -20.66 17.64
CA PHE A 120 -29.22 -19.33 17.05
C PHE A 120 -28.27 -18.30 17.68
N LEU A 121 -28.13 -18.32 19.00
CA LEU A 121 -27.17 -17.46 19.71
C LEU A 121 -25.71 -17.76 19.29
N TRP A 122 -25.39 -19.04 19.13
CA TRP A 122 -24.07 -19.46 18.65
C TRP A 122 -23.79 -18.98 17.22
N VAL A 123 -24.78 -19.00 16.33
CA VAL A 123 -24.67 -18.44 14.96
C VAL A 123 -24.34 -16.96 15.00
N ILE A 124 -25.08 -16.17 15.80
CA ILE A 124 -24.84 -14.74 15.95
C ILE A 124 -23.44 -14.46 16.52
N LEU A 125 -23.08 -15.19 17.59
CA LEU A 125 -21.76 -15.07 18.21
C LEU A 125 -20.65 -15.40 17.20
N SER A 126 -20.84 -16.46 16.40
CA SER A 126 -19.88 -16.87 15.39
C SER A 126 -19.67 -15.79 14.32
N PHE A 127 -20.72 -15.16 13.84
CA PHE A 127 -20.63 -14.05 12.91
C PHE A 127 -19.95 -12.84 13.55
N PHE A 128 -20.30 -12.50 14.78
CA PHE A 128 -19.65 -11.41 15.51
C PHE A 128 -18.13 -11.65 15.64
N VAL A 129 -17.72 -12.84 16.09
CA VAL A 129 -16.31 -13.22 16.24
C VAL A 129 -15.59 -13.20 14.91
N ALA A 130 -16.22 -13.66 13.82
CA ALA A 130 -15.66 -13.61 12.47
C ALA A 130 -15.33 -12.19 12.03
N PHE A 131 -16.27 -11.25 12.16
CA PHE A 131 -16.06 -9.85 11.75
C PHE A 131 -15.14 -9.08 12.72
N TYR A 132 -15.19 -9.41 14.01
CA TYR A 132 -14.25 -8.84 14.96
C TYR A 132 -12.81 -9.28 14.67
N GLY A 133 -12.59 -10.57 14.39
CA GLY A 133 -11.30 -11.09 13.97
C GLY A 133 -10.80 -10.47 12.66
N LEU A 134 -11.70 -10.28 11.69
CA LEU A 134 -11.37 -9.60 10.43
C LEU A 134 -10.86 -8.17 10.64
N SER A 135 -11.40 -7.44 11.61
CA SER A 135 -11.02 -6.05 11.90
C SER A 135 -9.83 -5.93 12.84
N ALA A 136 -9.75 -6.79 13.87
CA ALA A 136 -8.78 -6.69 14.97
C ALA A 136 -7.44 -7.38 14.69
N MET A 137 -7.36 -8.35 13.76
CA MET A 137 -6.10 -9.01 13.43
C MET A 137 -5.16 -8.09 12.67
N SER A 138 -3.87 -8.12 13.02
CA SER A 138 -2.81 -7.34 12.36
C SER A 138 -2.59 -7.76 10.90
N ASN A 139 -2.73 -9.06 10.61
CA ASN A 139 -2.66 -9.60 9.26
C ASN A 139 -4.06 -9.75 8.68
N TYR A 140 -4.42 -8.85 7.77
CA TYR A 140 -5.74 -8.89 7.11
C TYR A 140 -6.03 -10.22 6.40
N GLY A 141 -5.02 -10.86 5.80
CA GLY A 141 -5.19 -12.18 5.15
C GLY A 141 -5.56 -13.27 6.15
N ALA A 142 -4.94 -13.26 7.34
CA ALA A 142 -5.25 -14.19 8.42
C ALA A 142 -6.68 -13.95 8.98
N GLY A 143 -7.04 -12.69 9.21
CA GLY A 143 -8.39 -12.31 9.64
C GLY A 143 -9.46 -12.71 8.64
N THR A 144 -9.19 -12.51 7.34
CA THR A 144 -10.10 -12.94 6.26
C THR A 144 -10.23 -14.47 6.22
N ALA A 145 -9.13 -15.21 6.35
CA ALA A 145 -9.16 -16.68 6.38
C ALA A 145 -9.97 -17.21 7.58
N PHE A 146 -9.76 -16.62 8.76
CA PHE A 146 -10.51 -16.93 9.98
C PHE A 146 -12.01 -16.67 9.81
N ALA A 147 -12.39 -15.51 9.26
CA ALA A 147 -13.79 -15.17 9.03
C ALA A 147 -14.46 -16.07 7.98
N ILE A 148 -13.74 -16.41 6.90
CA ILE A 148 -14.24 -17.25 5.82
C ILE A 148 -14.59 -18.65 6.33
N VAL A 149 -13.72 -19.30 7.11
CA VAL A 149 -14.01 -20.65 7.62
C VAL A 149 -15.25 -20.65 8.48
N ILE A 150 -15.45 -19.61 9.31
CA ILE A 150 -16.64 -19.51 10.16
C ILE A 150 -17.91 -19.38 9.31
N VAL A 151 -17.97 -18.43 8.38
CA VAL A 151 -19.20 -18.18 7.61
C VAL A 151 -19.54 -19.29 6.59
N LEU A 152 -18.54 -20.04 6.14
CA LEU A 152 -18.76 -21.20 5.27
C LEU A 152 -19.27 -22.42 6.04
N SER A 153 -18.82 -22.58 7.29
CA SER A 153 -19.11 -23.78 8.07
C SER A 153 -20.43 -23.69 8.85
N VAL A 154 -20.82 -22.47 9.30
CA VAL A 154 -22.07 -22.29 10.09
C VAL A 154 -23.29 -22.88 9.40
N PRO A 155 -23.61 -22.65 8.11
CA PRO A 155 -24.81 -23.20 7.47
C PRO A 155 -24.82 -24.73 7.34
N ALA A 156 -23.67 -25.37 7.44
CA ALA A 156 -23.60 -26.83 7.40
C ALA A 156 -24.25 -27.49 8.64
N TRP A 157 -24.35 -26.76 9.74
CA TRP A 157 -24.95 -27.24 10.98
C TRP A 157 -26.49 -27.19 10.97
N ASP A 158 -27.07 -26.43 10.04
CA ASP A 158 -28.53 -26.37 9.84
C ASP A 158 -29.06 -27.54 8.97
N GLN A 159 -28.17 -28.20 8.23
CA GLN A 159 -28.57 -29.28 7.32
C GLN A 159 -28.93 -30.55 8.10
N ALA A 160 -29.97 -31.25 7.66
CA ALA A 160 -30.34 -32.53 8.19
C ALA A 160 -29.21 -33.57 7.93
N GLY A 161 -28.89 -34.39 8.93
CA GLY A 161 -27.90 -35.44 8.77
C GLY A 161 -27.11 -35.75 10.05
N PRO A 162 -26.26 -36.80 10.03
CA PRO A 162 -25.46 -37.15 11.21
C PRO A 162 -24.42 -36.08 11.53
N GLN A 163 -24.24 -35.79 12.83
CA GLN A 163 -23.26 -34.79 13.30
C GLN A 163 -21.83 -35.09 12.84
N ALA A 164 -21.48 -36.39 12.78
CA ALA A 164 -20.16 -36.82 12.31
C ALA A 164 -19.88 -36.39 10.84
N ALA A 165 -20.87 -36.42 9.96
CA ALA A 165 -20.72 -35.98 8.58
C ALA A 165 -20.46 -34.46 8.48
N ARG A 166 -21.08 -33.66 9.35
CA ARG A 166 -20.86 -32.18 9.42
C ARG A 166 -19.47 -31.87 9.91
N VAL A 167 -18.99 -32.57 10.93
CA VAL A 167 -17.61 -32.45 11.43
C VAL A 167 -16.61 -32.77 10.31
N VAL A 168 -16.81 -33.90 9.64
CA VAL A 168 -15.95 -34.34 8.54
C VAL A 168 -15.96 -33.34 7.38
N ALA A 169 -17.12 -32.78 7.02
CA ALA A 169 -17.21 -31.74 5.99
C ALA A 169 -16.40 -30.49 6.35
N ASN A 170 -16.48 -30.01 7.60
CA ASN A 170 -15.68 -28.88 8.07
C ASN A 170 -14.17 -29.17 8.08
N LEU A 171 -13.76 -30.38 8.45
CA LEU A 171 -12.36 -30.79 8.40
C LEU A 171 -11.85 -30.88 6.96
N TRP A 172 -12.68 -31.29 6.01
CA TRP A 172 -12.28 -31.30 4.60
C TRP A 172 -12.12 -29.90 3.98
N VAL A 173 -12.88 -28.90 4.45
CA VAL A 173 -12.61 -27.50 4.06
C VAL A 173 -11.22 -27.07 4.49
N LEU A 174 -10.83 -27.38 5.74
CA LEU A 174 -9.46 -27.17 6.21
C LEU A 174 -8.43 -27.96 5.37
N GLY A 175 -8.72 -29.24 5.08
CA GLY A 175 -7.87 -30.12 4.26
C GLY A 175 -7.65 -29.56 2.84
N SER A 176 -8.70 -29.08 2.20
CA SER A 176 -8.61 -28.49 0.85
C SER A 176 -7.77 -27.23 0.81
N VAL A 177 -7.87 -26.36 1.85
CA VAL A 177 -7.04 -25.18 1.99
C VAL A 177 -5.58 -25.56 2.30
N ALA A 178 -5.35 -26.54 3.17
CA ALA A 178 -3.99 -27.03 3.44
C ALA A 178 -3.32 -27.60 2.19
N LEU A 179 -4.07 -28.35 1.35
CA LEU A 179 -3.59 -28.81 0.04
C LEU A 179 -3.25 -27.63 -0.87
N ALA A 180 -4.14 -26.65 -0.97
CA ALA A 180 -3.92 -25.45 -1.79
C ALA A 180 -2.68 -24.68 -1.36
N VAL A 181 -2.46 -24.49 -0.04
CA VAL A 181 -1.25 -23.88 0.52
C VAL A 181 0.00 -24.66 0.14
N THR A 182 -0.05 -26.00 0.31
CA THR A 182 1.09 -26.87 -0.01
C THR A 182 1.44 -26.80 -1.49
N VAL A 183 0.45 -26.94 -2.37
CA VAL A 183 0.65 -26.83 -3.84
C VAL A 183 1.22 -25.45 -4.20
N THR A 184 0.68 -24.39 -3.63
CA THR A 184 1.16 -23.03 -3.90
C THR A 184 2.63 -22.87 -3.49
N ILE A 185 3.02 -23.36 -2.31
CA ILE A 185 4.41 -23.32 -1.85
C ILE A 185 5.33 -24.14 -2.77
N VAL A 186 4.90 -25.34 -3.18
CA VAL A 186 5.68 -26.20 -4.11
C VAL A 186 5.86 -25.50 -5.47
N VAL A 187 4.80 -24.92 -6.02
CA VAL A 187 4.87 -24.17 -7.27
C VAL A 187 5.80 -22.97 -7.14
N GLU A 188 5.66 -22.17 -6.09
CA GLU A 188 6.56 -21.02 -5.85
C GLU A 188 8.02 -21.48 -5.67
N PHE A 189 8.24 -22.58 -4.98
CA PHE A 189 9.59 -23.17 -4.84
C PHE A 189 10.14 -23.58 -6.21
N ALA A 190 9.35 -24.28 -7.03
CA ALA A 190 9.76 -24.68 -8.37
C ALA A 190 10.11 -23.46 -9.25
N PHE A 191 9.27 -22.43 -9.25
CA PHE A 191 9.58 -21.20 -9.96
C PHE A 191 10.80 -20.47 -9.41
N SER A 192 11.05 -20.52 -8.09
CA SER A 192 12.23 -19.91 -7.48
C SER A 192 13.56 -20.56 -7.91
N LEU A 193 13.54 -21.84 -8.32
CA LEU A 193 14.71 -22.52 -8.87
C LEU A 193 15.12 -21.95 -10.26
N PHE A 194 14.15 -21.46 -11.02
CA PHE A 194 14.37 -20.88 -12.34
C PHE A 194 14.50 -19.34 -12.28
N ASP A 195 14.04 -18.70 -11.22
CA ASP A 195 14.09 -17.26 -11.04
C ASP A 195 15.40 -16.84 -10.38
N THR A 196 16.37 -16.52 -11.21
CA THR A 196 17.69 -16.02 -10.78
C THR A 196 17.62 -14.55 -10.33
N ARG A 197 16.48 -13.89 -10.44
CA ARG A 197 16.30 -12.47 -10.10
C ARG A 197 16.18 -12.31 -8.59
N ASP A 198 17.10 -11.59 -8.04
CA ASP A 198 17.04 -11.17 -6.64
C ASP A 198 16.23 -9.87 -6.52
N GLU A 199 15.02 -9.94 -5.95
CA GLU A 199 14.15 -8.75 -5.72
C GLU A 199 14.90 -7.58 -5.06
N LEU A 200 15.85 -7.89 -4.18
CA LEU A 200 16.67 -6.88 -3.52
C LEU A 200 17.58 -6.19 -4.53
N THR A 201 18.27 -6.97 -5.35
CA THR A 201 19.18 -6.47 -6.38
C THR A 201 18.41 -5.66 -7.42
N GLU A 202 17.26 -6.15 -7.88
CA GLU A 202 16.41 -5.43 -8.83
C GLU A 202 15.86 -4.13 -8.24
N GLY A 203 15.38 -4.15 -6.99
CA GLY A 203 14.88 -2.97 -6.32
C GLY A 203 15.95 -1.91 -6.03
N LEU A 204 17.21 -2.33 -5.79
CA LEU A 204 18.36 -1.44 -5.69
C LEU A 204 18.72 -0.86 -7.06
N ASP A 205 18.75 -1.72 -8.09
CA ASP A 205 19.07 -1.32 -9.46
C ASP A 205 18.09 -0.27 -10.00
N GLN A 206 16.79 -0.46 -9.79
CA GLN A 206 15.76 0.51 -10.19
C GLN A 206 15.97 1.89 -9.55
N ARG A 207 16.39 1.95 -8.28
CA ARG A 207 16.66 3.21 -7.58
C ARG A 207 17.94 3.87 -8.08
N LEU A 208 18.99 3.10 -8.24
CA LEU A 208 20.25 3.58 -8.79
C LEU A 208 20.08 4.07 -10.23
N GLU A 209 19.27 3.38 -11.02
CA GLU A 209 18.92 3.79 -12.38
C GLU A 209 18.16 5.12 -12.41
N ALA A 210 17.18 5.30 -11.51
CA ALA A 210 16.46 6.57 -11.41
C ALA A 210 17.41 7.73 -11.06
N VAL A 211 18.34 7.52 -10.11
CA VAL A 211 19.37 8.50 -9.76
C VAL A 211 20.28 8.77 -10.97
N ARG A 212 20.77 7.73 -11.65
CA ARG A 212 21.64 7.83 -12.82
C ARG A 212 21.01 8.64 -13.95
N VAL A 213 19.74 8.37 -14.25
CA VAL A 213 18.99 9.08 -15.31
C VAL A 213 18.89 10.56 -14.99
N VAL A 214 18.51 10.91 -13.76
CA VAL A 214 18.42 12.32 -13.34
C VAL A 214 19.77 13.01 -13.39
N LEU A 215 20.86 12.40 -12.91
CA LEU A 215 22.20 12.96 -13.00
C LEU A 215 22.64 13.22 -14.45
N LYS A 216 22.42 12.24 -15.37
CA LYS A 216 22.72 12.40 -16.79
C LYS A 216 21.92 13.53 -17.44
N GLN A 217 20.63 13.63 -17.13
CA GLN A 217 19.77 14.69 -17.66
C GLN A 217 20.13 16.05 -17.09
N SER A 218 20.52 16.10 -15.80
CA SER A 218 21.02 17.34 -15.14
C SER A 218 22.31 17.85 -15.79
N ALA A 219 23.24 16.95 -16.12
CA ALA A 219 24.46 17.29 -16.84
C ALA A 219 24.17 17.95 -18.21
N ARG A 220 23.03 17.59 -18.83
CA ARG A 220 22.56 18.16 -20.10
C ARG A 220 21.58 19.31 -19.92
N ARG A 221 21.30 19.74 -18.70
CA ARG A 221 20.27 20.76 -18.34
C ARG A 221 18.87 20.49 -18.89
N ALA A 222 18.52 19.24 -19.09
CA ALA A 222 17.26 18.80 -19.71
C ALA A 222 16.62 17.68 -18.87
N VAL A 223 16.24 18.00 -17.61
CA VAL A 223 15.61 17.01 -16.71
C VAL A 223 14.15 16.84 -17.09
N SER A 224 13.75 15.62 -17.42
CA SER A 224 12.37 15.30 -17.75
C SER A 224 11.49 15.22 -16.49
N PRO A 225 10.23 15.72 -16.54
CA PRO A 225 9.29 15.59 -15.42
C PRO A 225 9.02 14.13 -15.02
N GLU A 226 9.13 13.21 -15.98
CA GLU A 226 8.93 11.77 -15.76
C GLU A 226 10.06 11.18 -14.91
N ALA A 227 11.32 11.52 -15.18
CA ALA A 227 12.47 11.05 -14.41
C ALA A 227 12.41 11.56 -12.97
N MET A 228 12.08 12.85 -12.78
CA MET A 228 11.87 13.42 -11.44
C MET A 228 10.69 12.78 -10.73
N GLY A 229 9.59 12.48 -11.44
CA GLY A 229 8.43 11.79 -10.88
C GLY A 229 8.78 10.40 -10.35
N LYS A 230 9.57 9.61 -11.09
CA LYS A 230 10.05 8.29 -10.65
C LYS A 230 10.96 8.40 -9.41
N LEU A 231 11.87 9.36 -9.42
CA LEU A 231 12.78 9.58 -8.28
C LEU A 231 12.01 9.98 -7.02
N ALA A 232 11.06 10.93 -7.15
CA ALA A 232 10.18 11.34 -6.06
C ALA A 232 9.32 10.17 -5.55
N GLN A 233 8.84 9.30 -6.44
CA GLN A 233 8.12 8.09 -6.05
C GLN A 233 8.98 7.16 -5.19
N PHE A 234 10.25 6.92 -5.56
CA PHE A 234 11.15 6.09 -4.76
C PHE A 234 11.51 6.73 -3.42
N ALA A 235 11.67 8.05 -3.36
CA ALA A 235 11.87 8.78 -2.12
C ALA A 235 10.68 8.63 -1.17
N MET A 236 9.46 8.67 -1.71
CA MET A 236 8.22 8.48 -0.93
C MET A 236 8.04 7.06 -0.41
N ILE A 237 8.28 6.05 -1.25
CA ILE A 237 8.20 4.63 -0.86
C ILE A 237 9.28 4.31 0.17
N GLY A 238 10.41 5.02 0.13
CA GLY A 238 11.57 4.80 1.00
C GLY A 238 12.23 3.45 0.74
N VAL A 239 13.04 3.01 1.71
CA VAL A 239 13.84 1.77 1.62
C VAL A 239 13.36 0.66 2.54
N SER A 240 12.26 0.84 3.28
CA SER A 240 11.79 -0.08 4.31
C SER A 240 11.52 -1.49 3.76
N ARG A 241 10.92 -1.60 2.56
CA ARG A 241 10.71 -2.91 1.90
C ARG A 241 12.04 -3.59 1.56
N LEU A 242 12.97 -2.86 0.92
CA LEU A 242 14.27 -3.43 0.55
C LEU A 242 15.10 -3.81 1.78
N ARG A 243 15.00 -3.03 2.85
CA ARG A 243 15.66 -3.36 4.12
C ARG A 243 15.11 -4.64 4.74
N ARG A 244 13.79 -4.83 4.75
CA ARG A 244 13.18 -6.10 5.17
C ARG A 244 13.65 -7.26 4.30
N LEU A 245 13.84 -7.05 3.00
CA LEU A 245 14.41 -8.07 2.09
C LEU A 245 15.89 -8.35 2.37
N ALA A 246 16.68 -7.32 2.71
CA ALA A 246 18.10 -7.47 3.03
C ALA A 246 18.32 -8.22 4.36
N LEU A 247 17.43 -8.05 5.33
CA LEU A 247 17.50 -8.71 6.64
C LEU A 247 16.95 -10.15 6.63
N ARG A 248 16.40 -10.63 5.51
CA ARG A 248 15.94 -12.02 5.42
C ARG A 248 17.12 -12.99 5.39
N PRO A 249 17.10 -14.07 6.21
CA PRO A 249 18.11 -15.10 6.11
C PRO A 249 18.05 -15.75 4.72
N ASN A 250 19.12 -15.64 3.99
CA ASN A 250 19.31 -16.29 2.69
C ASN A 250 20.69 -16.95 2.71
N PRO A 251 20.77 -18.29 2.60
CA PRO A 251 22.04 -19.01 2.66
C PRO A 251 23.03 -18.61 1.57
N ALA A 252 22.53 -18.01 0.46
CA ALA A 252 23.36 -17.48 -0.60
C ALA A 252 23.94 -16.08 -0.33
N ARG A 253 23.56 -15.44 0.79
CA ARG A 253 23.98 -14.09 1.19
C ARG A 253 24.78 -14.15 2.47
N GLN A 254 26.09 -14.02 2.36
CA GLN A 254 27.01 -14.10 3.49
C GLN A 254 27.03 -12.83 4.40
N ASP A 255 26.43 -11.70 3.99
CA ASP A 255 26.65 -10.41 4.66
C ASP A 255 25.41 -9.52 4.69
N THR A 256 24.47 -9.86 5.58
CA THR A 256 23.20 -9.11 5.76
C THR A 256 23.40 -7.67 6.23
N ALA A 257 24.44 -7.41 7.04
CA ALA A 257 24.76 -6.07 7.54
C ALA A 257 25.19 -5.15 6.40
N ARG A 258 26.07 -5.64 5.50
CA ARG A 258 26.53 -4.88 4.32
C ARG A 258 25.37 -4.58 3.37
N LEU A 259 24.49 -5.55 3.10
CA LEU A 259 23.32 -5.36 2.25
C LEU A 259 22.36 -4.32 2.84
N SER A 260 22.14 -4.33 4.16
CA SER A 260 21.34 -3.32 4.84
C SER A 260 21.93 -1.92 4.71
N THR A 261 23.28 -1.80 4.81
CA THR A 261 24.00 -0.55 4.60
C THR A 261 23.88 -0.07 3.15
N THR A 262 24.09 -0.97 2.18
CA THR A 262 23.91 -0.67 0.74
C THR A 262 22.51 -0.14 0.43
N VAL A 263 21.48 -0.77 0.99
CA VAL A 263 20.08 -0.31 0.85
C VAL A 263 19.88 1.09 1.44
N SER A 264 20.46 1.34 2.62
CA SER A 264 20.34 2.63 3.29
C SER A 264 21.05 3.75 2.50
N LEU A 265 22.23 3.47 1.95
CA LEU A 265 22.99 4.41 1.12
C LEU A 265 22.30 4.70 -0.23
N ALA A 266 21.75 3.67 -0.89
CA ALA A 266 20.96 3.86 -2.10
C ALA A 266 19.71 4.72 -1.85
N GLY A 267 19.06 4.51 -0.71
CA GLY A 267 17.94 5.37 -0.27
C GLY A 267 18.38 6.82 -0.04
N ARG A 268 19.54 7.03 0.59
CA ARG A 268 20.09 8.36 0.82
C ARG A 268 20.41 9.12 -0.48
N LEU A 269 20.93 8.42 -1.51
CA LEU A 269 21.12 9.02 -2.84
C LEU A 269 19.81 9.54 -3.42
N VAL A 270 18.75 8.73 -3.32
CA VAL A 270 17.41 9.10 -3.76
C VAL A 270 16.89 10.31 -2.96
N ASP A 271 17.05 10.29 -1.63
CA ASP A 271 16.56 11.35 -0.73
C ASP A 271 17.26 12.69 -0.95
N ILE A 272 18.57 12.68 -1.23
CA ILE A 272 19.34 13.91 -1.53
C ILE A 272 18.91 14.50 -2.89
N LEU A 273 18.62 13.66 -3.88
CA LEU A 273 18.36 14.13 -5.25
C LEU A 273 16.88 14.46 -5.51
N ALA A 274 15.93 13.85 -4.78
CA ALA A 274 14.49 13.98 -5.03
C ALA A 274 13.90 15.38 -4.82
N PRO A 275 14.28 16.18 -3.78
CA PRO A 275 13.72 17.50 -3.55
C PRO A 275 14.19 18.56 -4.56
N PHE A 276 15.30 18.35 -5.24
CA PHE A 276 15.89 19.33 -6.14
C PHE A 276 15.20 19.37 -7.50
N ARG A 277 14.13 20.10 -7.57
CA ARG A 277 13.32 20.29 -8.79
C ARG A 277 13.96 21.28 -9.77
N ARG A 278 14.85 22.17 -9.29
CA ARG A 278 15.60 23.15 -10.09
C ARG A 278 17.05 23.12 -9.67
N PHE A 279 17.91 22.68 -10.55
CA PHE A 279 19.37 22.74 -10.38
C PHE A 279 19.92 24.12 -10.78
N ASP A 280 19.23 25.19 -10.40
CA ASP A 280 19.64 26.56 -10.74
C ASP A 280 20.99 26.96 -10.10
N THR A 281 21.42 26.21 -9.08
CA THR A 281 22.71 26.38 -8.40
C THR A 281 23.88 25.66 -9.09
N LEU A 282 23.59 24.78 -10.08
CA LEU A 282 24.63 24.04 -10.79
C LEU A 282 25.20 24.88 -11.94
N THR A 283 26.52 25.04 -11.94
CA THR A 283 27.25 25.74 -12.99
C THR A 283 27.54 24.79 -14.18
N PRO A 284 27.86 25.32 -15.39
CA PRO A 284 28.33 24.50 -16.51
C PRO A 284 29.56 23.66 -16.19
N HIS A 285 30.39 24.11 -15.24
CA HIS A 285 31.59 23.40 -14.79
C HIS A 285 31.28 22.12 -14.00
N ASP A 286 30.04 21.97 -13.47
CA ASP A 286 29.62 20.79 -12.71
C ASP A 286 29.15 19.64 -13.60
N ALA A 287 28.88 19.89 -14.88
CA ALA A 287 28.41 18.87 -15.81
C ALA A 287 29.33 17.63 -15.92
N PRO A 288 30.67 17.75 -15.99
CA PRO A 288 31.58 16.59 -15.99
C PRO A 288 31.50 15.78 -14.68
N ARG A 289 31.31 16.44 -13.54
CA ARG A 289 31.15 15.77 -12.22
C ARG A 289 29.88 14.94 -12.17
N LEU A 290 28.76 15.50 -12.63
CA LEU A 290 27.48 14.80 -12.74
C LEU A 290 27.57 13.58 -13.65
N GLN A 291 28.28 13.72 -14.77
CA GLN A 291 28.54 12.63 -15.70
C GLN A 291 29.38 11.52 -15.05
N ALA A 292 30.47 11.89 -14.36
CA ALA A 292 31.34 10.95 -13.66
C ALA A 292 30.59 10.18 -12.55
N MET A 293 29.69 10.84 -11.80
CA MET A 293 28.81 10.18 -10.84
C MET A 293 27.84 9.20 -11.51
N ALA A 294 27.24 9.58 -12.63
CA ALA A 294 26.35 8.69 -13.38
C ALA A 294 27.08 7.44 -13.93
N ASP A 295 28.33 7.62 -14.38
CA ASP A 295 29.17 6.52 -14.86
C ASP A 295 29.62 5.60 -13.71
N GLN A 296 29.89 6.17 -12.52
CA GLN A 296 30.18 5.38 -11.32
C GLN A 296 28.98 4.56 -10.90
N ILE A 297 27.77 5.11 -10.92
CA ILE A 297 26.54 4.35 -10.64
C ILE A 297 26.41 3.18 -11.63
N SER A 298 26.69 3.38 -12.90
CA SER A 298 26.66 2.30 -13.89
C SER A 298 27.67 1.17 -13.59
N LYS A 299 28.83 1.50 -13.01
CA LYS A 299 29.82 0.50 -12.55
C LYS A 299 29.31 -0.23 -11.31
N LEU A 300 28.69 0.47 -10.36
CA LEU A 300 28.10 -0.12 -9.16
C LEU A 300 26.92 -1.05 -9.50
N GLN A 301 26.08 -0.69 -10.47
CA GLN A 301 25.00 -1.54 -10.97
C GLN A 301 25.54 -2.84 -11.56
N ARG A 302 26.57 -2.76 -12.40
CA ARG A 302 27.23 -3.96 -12.97
C ARG A 302 27.77 -4.87 -11.85
N LYS A 303 28.41 -4.31 -10.84
CA LYS A 303 28.92 -5.06 -9.69
C LYS A 303 27.83 -5.69 -8.83
N LEU A 304 26.66 -5.05 -8.72
CA LEU A 304 25.48 -5.62 -8.06
C LEU A 304 24.97 -6.88 -8.76
N HIS A 305 25.06 -6.93 -10.09
CA HIS A 305 24.60 -8.09 -10.88
C HIS A 305 25.66 -9.18 -10.98
N ALA A 306 26.94 -8.83 -10.97
CA ALA A 306 28.05 -9.77 -11.07
C ALA A 306 28.49 -10.26 -9.68
N ARG A 307 27.97 -11.43 -9.25
CA ARG A 307 28.25 -12.03 -7.92
C ARG A 307 29.73 -12.24 -7.59
N ASN A 308 30.64 -12.23 -8.59
CA ASN A 308 32.08 -12.54 -8.44
C ASN A 308 33.03 -11.53 -9.10
N ASP A 309 32.56 -10.32 -9.37
CA ASP A 309 33.43 -9.33 -10.00
C ASP A 309 34.41 -8.73 -8.97
N LYS A 310 35.69 -9.14 -9.09
CA LYS A 310 36.79 -8.63 -8.27
C LYS A 310 37.27 -7.24 -8.72
N GLN A 311 36.61 -6.58 -9.70
CA GLN A 311 37.01 -5.25 -10.15
C GLN A 311 36.93 -4.23 -8.99
N VAL A 312 38.05 -3.61 -8.71
CA VAL A 312 38.14 -2.49 -7.76
C VAL A 312 37.65 -1.23 -8.45
N ILE A 313 36.49 -0.72 -8.04
CA ILE A 313 35.97 0.56 -8.53
C ILE A 313 36.84 1.67 -7.87
N GLN A 314 37.49 2.52 -8.68
CA GLN A 314 38.29 3.63 -8.17
C GLN A 314 37.39 4.70 -7.54
N PRO A 315 37.83 5.36 -6.44
CA PRO A 315 37.10 6.48 -5.84
C PRO A 315 36.97 7.63 -6.82
N LEU A 316 35.89 8.40 -6.71
CA LEU A 316 35.79 9.70 -7.38
C LEU A 316 36.86 10.64 -6.80
N ARG A 317 37.59 11.32 -7.64
CA ARG A 317 38.43 12.45 -7.20
C ARG A 317 37.49 13.59 -6.85
N THR A 318 37.26 13.82 -5.56
CA THR A 318 36.42 14.91 -5.07
C THR A 318 37.26 16.16 -4.92
N PRO A 319 37.01 17.24 -5.68
CA PRO A 319 37.52 18.54 -5.34
C PRO A 319 36.92 18.99 -3.99
N SER A 320 37.69 19.60 -3.14
CA SER A 320 37.23 20.12 -1.85
C SER A 320 36.19 21.24 -1.97
N ASP A 321 36.08 21.87 -3.15
CA ASP A 321 35.19 22.99 -3.42
C ASP A 321 34.06 22.62 -4.39
N GLY A 322 32.84 23.04 -4.05
CA GLY A 322 31.67 22.87 -4.94
C GLY A 322 30.34 22.86 -4.19
N PRO A 323 29.23 22.85 -4.94
CA PRO A 323 27.89 22.77 -4.34
C PRO A 323 27.78 21.56 -3.42
N LEU A 324 27.21 21.73 -2.26
CA LEU A 324 27.13 20.69 -1.24
C LEU A 324 26.33 19.47 -1.64
N ILE A 325 25.37 19.67 -2.53
CA ILE A 325 24.59 18.54 -3.09
C ILE A 325 25.53 17.56 -3.82
N LEU A 326 26.49 18.08 -4.57
CA LEU A 326 27.46 17.25 -5.28
C LEU A 326 28.39 16.54 -4.30
N LEU A 327 28.89 17.26 -3.27
CA LEU A 327 29.71 16.66 -2.21
C LEU A 327 28.93 15.58 -1.45
N GLY A 328 27.67 15.81 -1.10
CA GLY A 328 26.82 14.83 -0.42
C GLY A 328 26.55 13.58 -1.28
N LEU A 329 26.34 13.76 -2.58
CA LEU A 329 26.18 12.67 -3.54
C LEU A 329 27.48 11.89 -3.74
N GLU A 330 28.61 12.57 -3.94
CA GLU A 330 29.93 11.97 -4.10
C GLU A 330 30.34 11.15 -2.88
N GLN A 331 30.18 11.70 -1.66
CA GLN A 331 30.46 11.00 -0.42
C GLN A 331 29.55 9.76 -0.26
N THR A 332 28.27 9.90 -0.58
CA THR A 332 27.33 8.77 -0.48
C THR A 332 27.64 7.68 -1.50
N LEU A 333 28.06 8.07 -2.71
CA LEU A 333 28.52 7.14 -3.73
C LEU A 333 29.81 6.42 -3.34
N ASP A 334 30.75 7.13 -2.68
CA ASP A 334 31.99 6.51 -2.22
C ASP A 334 31.72 5.52 -1.07
N LEU A 335 30.88 5.86 -0.13
CA LEU A 335 30.41 4.94 0.92
C LEU A 335 29.69 3.71 0.32
N LEU A 336 28.87 3.91 -0.73
CA LEU A 336 28.19 2.82 -1.43
C LEU A 336 29.20 1.92 -2.14
N ARG A 337 30.24 2.50 -2.74
CA ARG A 337 31.37 1.76 -3.33
C ARG A 337 32.09 0.92 -2.28
N MET A 338 32.37 1.49 -1.11
CA MET A 338 33.02 0.78 -0.01
C MET A 338 32.15 -0.36 0.52
N SER A 339 30.84 -0.16 0.66
CA SER A 339 29.91 -1.22 1.10
C SER A 339 29.82 -2.40 0.16
N LEU A 340 30.12 -2.21 -1.14
CA LEU A 340 30.17 -3.25 -2.16
C LEU A 340 31.58 -3.86 -2.38
N SER A 341 32.62 -3.34 -1.70
CA SER A 341 33.99 -3.86 -1.80
C SER A 341 34.26 -4.98 -0.79
N PRO A 342 35.10 -5.96 -1.12
CA PRO A 342 35.36 -7.14 -0.28
C PRO A 342 36.35 -6.90 0.88
N ALA A 343 36.64 -5.66 1.29
CA ALA A 343 37.61 -5.37 2.35
C ALA A 343 37.10 -5.76 3.75
N PRO A 344 37.90 -6.43 4.60
CA PRO A 344 37.39 -7.17 5.75
C PRO A 344 37.12 -6.40 7.05
N ASP A 345 37.52 -5.16 7.25
CA ASP A 345 37.72 -4.67 8.62
C ASP A 345 37.11 -3.30 9.01
N GLN A 346 35.98 -2.92 8.46
CA GLN A 346 35.26 -1.82 9.11
C GLN A 346 33.80 -2.24 9.36
N SER A 347 33.53 -2.58 10.61
CA SER A 347 32.20 -2.77 11.15
C SER A 347 31.39 -1.47 11.02
N PHE A 348 30.77 -1.22 9.88
CA PHE A 348 29.67 -0.28 9.76
C PHE A 348 28.45 -0.91 10.45
N ALA A 349 28.52 -0.99 11.78
CA ALA A 349 27.39 -1.32 12.63
C ALA A 349 26.42 -0.14 12.65
N LEU A 350 25.73 0.12 11.53
CA LEU A 350 24.46 0.82 11.59
C LEU A 350 23.50 -0.15 12.26
N ASP A 351 23.11 0.19 13.50
CA ASP A 351 22.25 -0.55 14.40
C ASP A 351 21.34 -1.57 13.70
N GLN A 352 21.55 -2.85 14.03
CA GLN A 352 20.62 -3.93 13.76
C GLN A 352 19.35 -3.67 14.59
N ILE A 353 18.43 -2.90 14.03
CA ILE A 353 17.11 -2.77 14.63
C ILE A 353 16.35 -4.02 14.21
N ASN A 354 16.29 -4.99 15.11
CA ASN A 354 15.35 -6.10 14.96
C ASN A 354 13.94 -5.52 14.85
N PRO A 355 13.20 -5.83 13.79
CA PRO A 355 11.79 -5.45 13.72
C PRO A 355 11.08 -6.06 14.93
N ALA A 356 10.19 -5.29 15.56
CA ALA A 356 9.35 -5.80 16.62
C ALA A 356 8.65 -7.09 16.16
N PRO A 357 8.52 -8.11 17.03
CA PRO A 357 7.85 -9.34 16.66
C PRO A 357 6.42 -9.02 16.16
N PRO A 358 5.97 -9.66 15.08
CA PRO A 358 4.62 -9.41 14.56
C PRO A 358 3.59 -9.80 15.64
N THR A 359 2.80 -8.84 16.07
CA THR A 359 1.66 -9.07 16.98
C THR A 359 0.51 -9.70 16.19
N ILE A 360 -0.19 -10.68 16.79
CA ILE A 360 -1.37 -11.32 16.15
C ILE A 360 -2.51 -10.34 16.04
N LEU A 361 -2.75 -9.57 17.10
CA LEU A 361 -3.78 -8.53 17.16
C LEU A 361 -3.15 -7.15 17.01
N LYS A 362 -3.91 -6.20 16.48
CA LYS A 362 -3.53 -4.79 16.47
C LYS A 362 -3.39 -4.27 17.90
N PRO A 363 -2.48 -3.32 18.18
CA PRO A 363 -2.29 -2.79 19.54
C PRO A 363 -3.56 -2.14 20.13
N ASP A 364 -4.44 -1.62 19.27
CA ASP A 364 -5.69 -0.94 19.61
C ASP A 364 -6.93 -1.87 19.56
N ALA A 365 -6.74 -3.18 19.32
CA ALA A 365 -7.83 -4.14 19.10
C ALA A 365 -8.97 -4.05 20.13
N PHE A 366 -8.65 -3.88 21.42
CA PHE A 366 -9.63 -3.84 22.50
C PHE A 366 -10.03 -2.42 22.95
N HIS A 367 -9.38 -1.37 22.46
CA HIS A 367 -9.61 0.01 22.89
C HIS A 367 -10.31 0.85 21.83
N ASN A 368 -10.22 0.46 20.56
CA ASN A 368 -10.81 1.21 19.46
C ASN A 368 -12.25 0.75 19.20
N PRO A 369 -13.27 1.61 19.45
CA PRO A 369 -14.68 1.26 19.23
C PRO A 369 -15.02 0.96 17.77
N GLU A 370 -14.17 1.37 16.80
CA GLU A 370 -14.41 1.10 15.39
C GLU A 370 -14.38 -0.40 15.07
N HIS A 371 -13.54 -1.19 15.75
CA HIS A 371 -13.52 -2.64 15.59
C HIS A 371 -14.83 -3.28 16.03
N LEU A 372 -15.40 -2.81 17.13
CA LEU A 372 -16.70 -3.25 17.64
C LEU A 372 -17.83 -2.86 16.67
N ASN A 373 -17.88 -1.61 16.26
CA ASN A 373 -18.90 -1.10 15.34
C ASN A 373 -18.86 -1.84 13.99
N PHE A 374 -17.67 -2.10 13.48
CA PHE A 374 -17.48 -2.89 12.26
C PHE A 374 -17.99 -4.33 12.44
N ALA A 375 -17.64 -4.97 13.56
CA ALA A 375 -18.07 -6.33 13.86
C ALA A 375 -19.60 -6.43 14.00
N LEU A 376 -20.24 -5.48 14.67
CA LEU A 376 -21.70 -5.43 14.84
C LEU A 376 -22.42 -5.27 13.49
N ARG A 377 -21.92 -4.39 12.60
CA ARG A 377 -22.51 -4.19 11.27
C ARG A 377 -22.37 -5.45 10.40
N GLY A 378 -21.17 -6.04 10.36
CA GLY A 378 -20.95 -7.27 9.63
C GLY A 378 -21.76 -8.46 10.16
N CYS A 379 -21.84 -8.59 11.48
CA CYS A 379 -22.66 -9.55 12.17
C CYS A 379 -24.14 -9.39 11.79
N LEU A 380 -24.67 -8.16 11.88
CA LEU A 380 -26.06 -7.86 11.54
C LEU A 380 -26.37 -8.21 10.06
N ALA A 381 -25.51 -7.81 9.12
CA ALA A 381 -25.70 -8.11 7.70
C ALA A 381 -25.72 -9.62 7.44
N SER A 382 -24.81 -10.38 8.05
CA SER A 382 -24.75 -11.83 7.92
C SER A 382 -25.94 -12.51 8.60
N THR A 383 -26.36 -12.04 9.78
CA THR A 383 -27.54 -12.57 10.47
C THR A 383 -28.81 -12.35 9.67
N LEU A 384 -28.96 -11.17 9.04
CA LEU A 384 -30.10 -10.91 8.14
C LEU A 384 -30.10 -11.82 6.90
N CYS A 385 -28.93 -12.06 6.29
CA CYS A 385 -28.82 -13.04 5.22
C CYS A 385 -29.20 -14.45 5.68
N TYR A 386 -28.67 -14.86 6.84
CA TYR A 386 -28.90 -16.18 7.44
C TYR A 386 -30.40 -16.38 7.75
N PHE A 387 -31.01 -15.39 8.41
CA PHE A 387 -32.44 -15.42 8.71
C PHE A 387 -33.29 -15.51 7.42
N LEU A 388 -32.96 -14.70 6.42
CA LEU A 388 -33.76 -14.63 5.19
C LEU A 388 -33.73 -15.93 4.41
N PHE A 389 -32.56 -16.52 4.14
CA PHE A 389 -32.50 -17.73 3.32
C PHE A 389 -33.09 -18.97 4.06
N ASN A 390 -33.00 -18.97 5.40
CA ASN A 390 -33.67 -20.02 6.19
C ASN A 390 -35.19 -19.79 6.23
N ALA A 391 -35.67 -18.56 6.35
CA ALA A 391 -37.12 -18.25 6.37
C ALA A 391 -37.81 -18.60 5.04
N ILE A 392 -37.12 -18.48 3.90
CA ILE A 392 -37.65 -18.86 2.58
C ILE A 392 -37.30 -20.29 2.19
N PHE A 393 -36.68 -21.06 3.09
CA PHE A 393 -36.26 -22.45 2.85
C PHE A 393 -35.37 -22.63 1.60
N TRP A 394 -34.43 -21.67 1.39
CA TRP A 394 -33.54 -21.71 0.25
C TRP A 394 -32.04 -21.75 0.68
N PRO A 395 -31.54 -22.91 1.13
CA PRO A 395 -30.18 -23.03 1.68
C PRO A 395 -29.08 -22.80 0.63
N GLY A 396 -29.36 -22.87 -0.66
CA GLY A 396 -28.43 -22.55 -1.74
C GLY A 396 -27.92 -21.10 -1.73
N LEU A 397 -28.60 -20.17 -1.02
CA LEU A 397 -28.19 -18.78 -0.88
C LEU A 397 -27.08 -18.56 0.18
N ASN A 398 -26.50 -19.60 0.78
CA ASN A 398 -25.47 -19.53 1.81
C ASN A 398 -24.22 -18.75 1.36
N THR A 399 -23.95 -18.67 0.05
CA THR A 399 -22.89 -17.82 -0.55
C THR A 399 -23.06 -16.32 -0.19
N SER A 400 -24.24 -15.89 0.27
CA SER A 400 -24.48 -14.54 0.78
C SER A 400 -23.60 -14.21 1.99
N LEU A 401 -23.41 -15.16 2.90
CA LEU A 401 -22.57 -15.00 4.10
C LEU A 401 -21.09 -14.79 3.72
N PHE A 402 -20.61 -15.60 2.80
CA PHE A 402 -19.27 -15.43 2.25
C PHE A 402 -19.09 -14.05 1.58
N THR A 403 -20.11 -13.61 0.84
CA THR A 403 -20.11 -12.30 0.19
C THR A 403 -20.04 -11.16 1.22
N CYS A 404 -20.75 -11.28 2.35
CA CYS A 404 -20.63 -10.30 3.45
C CYS A 404 -19.19 -10.15 3.94
N VAL A 405 -18.47 -11.24 4.18
CA VAL A 405 -17.08 -11.19 4.66
C VAL A 405 -16.14 -10.56 3.64
N VAL A 406 -16.19 -10.98 2.37
CA VAL A 406 -15.23 -10.48 1.36
C VAL A 406 -15.48 -9.04 0.93
N THR A 407 -16.70 -8.51 1.12
CA THR A 407 -17.04 -7.12 0.80
C THR A 407 -16.94 -6.17 1.98
N ALA A 408 -16.82 -6.67 3.20
CA ALA A 408 -16.72 -5.86 4.41
C ALA A 408 -15.47 -4.99 4.42
N VAL A 409 -15.66 -3.66 4.59
CA VAL A 409 -14.59 -2.65 4.72
C VAL A 409 -15.12 -1.51 5.60
N THR A 410 -14.21 -0.80 6.23
CA THR A 410 -14.52 0.23 7.21
C THR A 410 -15.15 1.51 6.64
N SER A 411 -14.83 1.92 5.40
CA SER A 411 -15.38 3.14 4.80
C SER A 411 -16.45 2.87 3.73
N ILE A 412 -17.47 3.76 3.62
CA ILE A 412 -18.58 3.63 2.67
C ILE A 412 -18.07 3.53 1.21
N GLY A 413 -17.21 4.45 0.79
CA GLY A 413 -16.71 4.49 -0.58
C GLY A 413 -15.91 3.23 -0.94
N SER A 414 -15.06 2.74 -0.04
CA SER A 414 -14.31 1.49 -0.22
C SER A 414 -15.24 0.28 -0.24
N SER A 415 -16.29 0.28 0.58
CA SER A 415 -17.29 -0.79 0.60
C SER A 415 -18.04 -0.84 -0.73
N ARG A 416 -18.53 0.30 -1.24
CA ARG A 416 -19.21 0.37 -2.53
C ARG A 416 -18.31 -0.01 -3.70
N GLN A 417 -17.05 0.41 -3.69
CA GLN A 417 -16.08 -0.02 -4.69
C GLN A 417 -15.94 -1.55 -4.70
N ARG A 418 -15.79 -2.18 -3.54
CA ARG A 418 -15.70 -3.64 -3.44
C ARG A 418 -17.01 -4.32 -3.85
N GLN A 419 -18.16 -3.78 -3.47
CA GLN A 419 -19.47 -4.29 -3.88
C GLN A 419 -19.63 -4.26 -5.41
N LEU A 420 -19.28 -3.15 -6.05
CA LEU A 420 -19.32 -3.03 -7.52
C LEU A 420 -18.37 -4.03 -8.20
N MET A 421 -17.17 -4.20 -7.66
CA MET A 421 -16.20 -5.17 -8.19
C MET A 421 -16.64 -6.62 -7.94
N ARG A 422 -17.32 -6.89 -6.82
CA ARG A 422 -17.91 -8.21 -6.54
C ARG A 422 -19.06 -8.49 -7.48
N PHE A 423 -19.94 -7.49 -7.69
CA PHE A 423 -21.04 -7.60 -8.65
C PHE A 423 -20.53 -7.85 -10.08
N SER A 424 -19.60 -7.04 -10.57
CA SER A 424 -19.04 -7.19 -11.92
C SER A 424 -18.22 -8.48 -12.06
N GLY A 425 -17.51 -8.90 -11.01
CA GLY A 425 -16.82 -10.19 -10.96
C GLY A 425 -17.79 -11.37 -10.99
N ALA A 426 -18.91 -11.30 -10.26
CA ALA A 426 -19.97 -12.31 -10.29
C ALA A 426 -20.67 -12.37 -11.67
N LEU A 427 -20.91 -11.21 -12.28
CA LEU A 427 -21.52 -11.13 -13.62
C LEU A 427 -20.57 -11.73 -14.68
N LEU A 428 -19.33 -11.30 -14.74
CA LEU A 428 -18.38 -11.78 -15.75
C LEU A 428 -17.90 -13.20 -15.43
N GLY A 429 -17.46 -13.46 -14.22
CA GLY A 429 -16.92 -14.76 -13.81
C GLY A 429 -17.99 -15.81 -13.59
N GLY A 430 -19.16 -15.43 -13.04
CA GLY A 430 -20.26 -16.35 -12.77
C GLY A 430 -21.17 -16.55 -13.97
N VAL A 431 -21.78 -15.48 -14.51
CA VAL A 431 -22.76 -15.61 -15.58
C VAL A 431 -22.06 -15.88 -16.91
N VAL A 432 -21.15 -15.01 -17.36
CA VAL A 432 -20.57 -15.12 -18.70
C VAL A 432 -19.62 -16.32 -18.80
N LEU A 433 -18.65 -16.41 -17.92
CA LEU A 433 -17.64 -17.48 -17.97
C LEU A 433 -18.11 -18.75 -17.28
N GLY A 434 -18.83 -18.68 -16.14
CA GLY A 434 -19.30 -19.82 -15.39
C GLY A 434 -20.46 -20.53 -16.10
N ILE A 435 -21.64 -19.91 -16.19
CA ILE A 435 -22.81 -20.49 -16.86
C ILE A 435 -22.53 -20.66 -18.36
N GLY A 436 -21.88 -19.65 -18.99
CA GLY A 436 -21.55 -19.77 -20.43
C GLY A 436 -20.67 -20.97 -20.72
N SER A 437 -19.67 -21.27 -19.91
CA SER A 437 -18.85 -22.47 -20.09
C SER A 437 -19.63 -23.79 -19.78
N GLN A 438 -20.54 -23.79 -18.79
CA GLN A 438 -21.38 -24.95 -18.49
C GLN A 438 -22.31 -25.28 -19.66
N VAL A 439 -22.86 -24.28 -20.33
CA VAL A 439 -23.84 -24.48 -21.40
C VAL A 439 -23.18 -24.74 -22.75
N LEU A 440 -22.10 -24.02 -23.06
CA LEU A 440 -21.51 -24.03 -24.41
C LEU A 440 -20.27 -24.92 -24.53
N ILE A 441 -19.45 -25.01 -23.49
CA ILE A 441 -18.12 -25.66 -23.57
C ILE A 441 -18.15 -27.03 -22.89
N LEU A 442 -18.67 -27.12 -21.68
CA LEU A 442 -18.66 -28.37 -20.90
C LEU A 442 -19.34 -29.57 -21.59
N PRO A 443 -20.46 -29.40 -22.33
CA PRO A 443 -21.07 -30.51 -23.08
C PRO A 443 -20.18 -31.05 -24.21
N MET A 444 -19.16 -30.32 -24.65
CA MET A 444 -18.22 -30.71 -25.68
C MET A 444 -16.94 -31.35 -25.11
N LEU A 445 -16.82 -31.42 -23.79
CA LEU A 445 -15.62 -31.89 -23.12
C LEU A 445 -15.84 -33.25 -22.47
N ASP A 446 -15.24 -34.30 -23.04
CA ASP A 446 -15.33 -35.67 -22.52
C ASP A 446 -14.13 -36.05 -21.64
N THR A 447 -13.15 -35.16 -21.49
CA THR A 447 -11.91 -35.48 -20.80
C THR A 447 -11.56 -34.45 -19.69
N ILE A 448 -10.91 -34.96 -18.65
CA ILE A 448 -10.40 -34.09 -17.57
C ILE A 448 -9.34 -33.08 -18.09
N ALA A 449 -8.62 -33.46 -19.16
CA ALA A 449 -7.66 -32.57 -19.81
C ALA A 449 -8.36 -31.38 -20.47
N GLY A 450 -9.49 -31.60 -21.17
CA GLY A 450 -10.28 -30.51 -21.75
C GLY A 450 -10.80 -29.55 -20.68
N PHE A 451 -11.35 -30.11 -19.59
CA PHE A 451 -11.78 -29.30 -18.43
C PHE A 451 -10.63 -28.51 -17.82
N THR A 452 -9.45 -29.11 -17.69
CA THR A 452 -8.26 -28.45 -17.15
C THR A 452 -7.83 -27.27 -18.03
N VAL A 453 -7.85 -27.42 -19.35
CA VAL A 453 -7.52 -26.33 -20.29
C VAL A 453 -8.54 -25.19 -20.18
N MET A 454 -9.83 -25.50 -20.14
CA MET A 454 -10.88 -24.49 -19.94
C MET A 454 -10.70 -23.74 -18.62
N PHE A 455 -10.49 -24.47 -17.52
CA PHE A 455 -10.26 -23.89 -16.20
C PHE A 455 -9.02 -22.99 -16.18
N ALA A 456 -7.90 -23.47 -16.76
CA ALA A 456 -6.66 -22.70 -16.84
C ALA A 456 -6.83 -21.42 -17.67
N ALA A 457 -7.55 -21.48 -18.79
CA ALA A 457 -7.80 -20.31 -19.64
C ALA A 457 -8.56 -19.20 -18.87
N VAL A 458 -9.62 -19.55 -18.14
CA VAL A 458 -10.36 -18.59 -17.31
C VAL A 458 -9.49 -18.07 -16.17
N THR A 459 -8.71 -18.96 -15.56
CA THR A 459 -7.80 -18.58 -14.47
C THR A 459 -6.68 -17.63 -14.93
N VAL A 460 -6.15 -17.80 -16.17
CA VAL A 460 -5.20 -16.84 -16.78
C VAL A 460 -5.82 -15.45 -16.90
N VAL A 461 -7.06 -15.36 -17.36
CA VAL A 461 -7.76 -14.06 -17.45
C VAL A 461 -7.92 -13.45 -16.06
N ALA A 462 -8.37 -14.22 -15.07
CA ALA A 462 -8.51 -13.75 -13.69
C ALA A 462 -7.15 -13.32 -13.09
N ALA A 463 -6.09 -14.12 -13.28
CA ALA A 463 -4.74 -13.83 -12.83
C ALA A 463 -4.15 -12.56 -13.48
N TRP A 464 -4.49 -12.31 -14.74
CA TRP A 464 -4.09 -11.08 -15.43
C TRP A 464 -4.72 -9.84 -14.80
N PHE A 465 -5.98 -9.88 -14.41
CA PHE A 465 -6.63 -8.81 -13.64
C PHE A 465 -6.06 -8.73 -12.21
N LEU A 466 -5.86 -9.85 -11.55
CA LEU A 466 -5.32 -9.93 -10.19
C LEU A 466 -3.92 -9.30 -10.07
N THR A 467 -3.07 -9.50 -11.07
CA THR A 467 -1.71 -8.94 -11.14
C THR A 467 -1.65 -7.53 -11.69
N SER A 468 -2.76 -6.87 -11.96
CA SER A 468 -2.83 -5.46 -12.39
C SER A 468 -2.59 -4.50 -11.22
N SER A 469 -3.18 -3.33 -11.25
CA SER A 469 -3.12 -2.37 -10.16
C SER A 469 -3.93 -2.81 -8.94
N GLN A 470 -3.68 -2.19 -7.79
CA GLN A 470 -4.49 -2.39 -6.58
C GLN A 470 -5.99 -2.15 -6.81
N ARG A 471 -6.36 -1.32 -7.80
CA ARG A 471 -7.75 -1.01 -8.13
C ARG A 471 -8.48 -2.19 -8.77
N LEU A 472 -7.83 -2.92 -9.68
CA LEU A 472 -8.45 -4.02 -10.43
C LEU A 472 -8.11 -5.41 -9.86
N SER A 473 -7.11 -5.51 -8.97
CA SER A 473 -6.70 -6.78 -8.38
C SER A 473 -7.86 -7.49 -7.68
N TYR A 474 -8.68 -6.75 -6.93
CA TYR A 474 -9.85 -7.32 -6.27
C TYR A 474 -10.88 -7.86 -7.28
N PHE A 475 -11.13 -7.15 -8.40
CA PHE A 475 -12.01 -7.64 -9.47
C PHE A 475 -11.52 -8.99 -10.03
N GLY A 476 -10.21 -9.12 -10.31
CA GLY A 476 -9.62 -10.38 -10.78
C GLY A 476 -9.86 -11.55 -9.82
N SER A 477 -9.69 -11.31 -8.50
CA SER A 477 -9.99 -12.33 -7.50
C SER A 477 -11.46 -12.71 -7.43
N GLN A 478 -12.38 -11.75 -7.62
CA GLN A 478 -13.82 -11.99 -7.62
C GLN A 478 -14.31 -12.72 -8.87
N LEU A 479 -13.68 -12.44 -10.02
CA LEU A 479 -13.94 -13.15 -11.27
C LEU A 479 -13.60 -14.65 -11.12
N ALA A 480 -12.39 -14.95 -10.62
CA ALA A 480 -11.98 -16.33 -10.35
C ALA A 480 -12.91 -17.01 -9.33
N LEU A 481 -13.19 -16.34 -8.22
CA LEU A 481 -14.02 -16.89 -7.16
C LEU A 481 -15.43 -17.26 -7.66
N ALA A 482 -16.07 -16.35 -8.41
CA ALA A 482 -17.41 -16.63 -8.95
C ALA A 482 -17.41 -17.82 -9.92
N PHE A 483 -16.38 -17.91 -10.77
CA PHE A 483 -16.21 -19.05 -11.67
C PHE A 483 -15.94 -20.34 -10.90
N TYR A 484 -15.08 -20.33 -9.87
CA TYR A 484 -14.75 -21.51 -9.08
C TYR A 484 -15.95 -22.01 -8.26
N LEU A 485 -16.73 -21.13 -7.68
CA LEU A 485 -17.95 -21.51 -6.94
C LEU A 485 -18.98 -22.21 -7.81
N ILE A 486 -19.02 -21.91 -9.11
CA ILE A 486 -19.92 -22.56 -10.07
C ILE A 486 -19.36 -23.89 -10.58
N GLN A 487 -18.07 -23.91 -10.96
CA GLN A 487 -17.46 -25.07 -11.59
C GLN A 487 -17.00 -26.17 -10.61
N LEU A 488 -16.63 -25.77 -9.37
CA LEU A 488 -15.99 -26.63 -8.37
C LEU A 488 -16.85 -26.79 -7.11
N HIS A 489 -18.17 -26.86 -7.25
CA HIS A 489 -19.07 -27.01 -6.09
C HIS A 489 -18.99 -28.42 -5.46
N GLY A 490 -18.61 -29.43 -6.22
CA GLY A 490 -18.49 -30.83 -5.78
C GLY A 490 -17.19 -31.48 -6.25
N PRO A 491 -17.08 -32.80 -6.08
CA PRO A 491 -15.87 -33.53 -6.44
C PRO A 491 -15.72 -33.76 -7.96
N SER A 492 -16.64 -33.26 -8.78
CA SER A 492 -16.62 -33.33 -10.23
C SER A 492 -17.06 -32.03 -10.87
N PRO A 493 -16.71 -31.77 -12.15
CA PRO A 493 -17.21 -30.60 -12.88
C PRO A 493 -18.76 -30.56 -12.80
N GLN A 494 -19.29 -29.38 -12.49
CA GLN A 494 -20.71 -29.19 -12.25
C GLN A 494 -21.46 -28.92 -13.56
N THR A 495 -22.51 -29.69 -13.80
CA THR A 495 -23.44 -29.47 -14.92
C THR A 495 -24.79 -28.91 -14.46
N ASN A 496 -25.03 -28.84 -13.16
CA ASN A 496 -26.31 -28.40 -12.61
C ASN A 496 -26.36 -26.85 -12.54
N LEU A 497 -27.20 -26.26 -13.40
CA LEU A 497 -27.41 -24.82 -13.45
C LEU A 497 -28.09 -24.23 -12.20
N THR A 498 -28.77 -25.07 -11.39
CA THR A 498 -29.37 -24.62 -10.13
C THR A 498 -28.31 -24.11 -9.17
N ILE A 499 -27.15 -24.79 -9.08
CA ILE A 499 -26.04 -24.39 -8.25
C ILE A 499 -25.47 -23.05 -8.73
N ALA A 500 -25.35 -22.84 -10.03
CA ALA A 500 -24.88 -21.58 -10.60
C ALA A 500 -25.84 -20.42 -10.26
N ARG A 501 -27.16 -20.67 -10.45
CA ARG A 501 -28.22 -19.70 -10.07
C ARG A 501 -28.14 -19.35 -8.60
N ASP A 502 -28.07 -20.33 -7.71
CA ASP A 502 -28.09 -20.15 -6.25
C ASP A 502 -26.87 -19.36 -5.77
N ASN A 503 -25.69 -19.67 -6.31
CA ASN A 503 -24.48 -18.90 -6.01
C ASN A 503 -24.59 -17.41 -6.43
N ILE A 504 -25.12 -17.15 -7.63
CA ILE A 504 -25.29 -15.78 -8.12
C ILE A 504 -26.33 -15.04 -7.28
N MET A 505 -27.48 -15.67 -6.98
CA MET A 505 -28.51 -15.06 -6.14
C MET A 505 -28.03 -14.85 -4.72
N GLY A 506 -27.23 -15.77 -4.16
CA GLY A 506 -26.60 -15.61 -2.86
C GLY A 506 -25.61 -14.43 -2.85
N ILE A 507 -24.80 -14.25 -3.90
CA ILE A 507 -23.92 -13.08 -4.03
C ILE A 507 -24.77 -11.79 -4.05
N MET A 508 -25.85 -11.74 -4.83
CA MET A 508 -26.74 -10.57 -4.89
C MET A 508 -27.37 -10.27 -3.53
N LEU A 509 -27.88 -11.30 -2.84
CA LEU A 509 -28.43 -11.14 -1.48
C LEU A 509 -27.39 -10.55 -0.51
N GLY A 510 -26.17 -11.10 -0.47
CA GLY A 510 -25.10 -10.61 0.38
C GLY A 510 -24.73 -9.16 0.07
N LEU A 511 -24.68 -8.77 -1.22
CA LEU A 511 -24.42 -7.39 -1.63
C LEU A 511 -25.53 -6.44 -1.18
N VAL A 512 -26.80 -6.82 -1.33
CA VAL A 512 -27.95 -5.99 -0.91
C VAL A 512 -27.96 -5.80 0.60
N MET A 513 -27.74 -6.86 1.38
CA MET A 513 -27.73 -6.78 2.84
C MET A 513 -26.53 -5.96 3.36
N MET A 514 -25.35 -6.13 2.76
CA MET A 514 -24.19 -5.31 3.10
C MET A 514 -24.42 -3.85 2.75
N TRP A 515 -25.00 -3.56 1.59
CA TRP A 515 -25.35 -2.21 1.20
C TRP A 515 -26.35 -1.59 2.21
N LEU A 516 -27.43 -2.31 2.52
CA LEU A 516 -28.47 -1.84 3.43
C LEU A 516 -27.87 -1.52 4.82
N VAL A 517 -27.15 -2.46 5.43
CA VAL A 517 -26.64 -2.31 6.80
C VAL A 517 -25.55 -1.24 6.90
N PHE A 518 -24.59 -1.25 5.97
CA PHE A 518 -23.47 -0.29 6.02
C PHE A 518 -23.89 1.13 5.61
N GLU A 519 -24.94 1.29 4.82
CA GLU A 519 -25.44 2.62 4.49
C GLU A 519 -26.36 3.20 5.58
N THR A 520 -27.21 2.40 6.19
CA THR A 520 -28.17 2.87 7.21
C THR A 520 -27.54 3.09 8.58
N LEU A 521 -26.57 2.28 8.97
CA LEU A 521 -25.95 2.34 10.31
C LEU A 521 -24.68 3.21 10.36
N GLY A 522 -24.54 4.18 9.42
CA GLY A 522 -23.60 5.28 9.57
C GLY A 522 -22.13 4.88 9.48
N SER A 523 -21.72 4.27 8.37
CA SER A 523 -20.29 4.21 8.02
C SER A 523 -19.79 5.61 7.68
N GLU A 524 -18.53 5.90 7.99
CA GLU A 524 -17.97 7.19 7.68
C GLU A 524 -17.77 7.38 6.16
N PRO A 525 -18.13 8.56 5.62
CA PRO A 525 -17.86 8.88 4.23
C PRO A 525 -16.35 8.78 3.93
N ALA A 526 -15.97 8.23 2.79
CA ALA A 526 -14.56 8.10 2.41
C ALA A 526 -13.85 9.47 2.31
N VAL A 527 -14.61 10.53 1.98
CA VAL A 527 -14.08 11.90 1.98
C VAL A 527 -13.71 12.36 3.39
N GLN A 528 -14.42 11.93 4.42
CA GLN A 528 -14.10 12.26 5.82
C GLN A 528 -12.84 11.53 6.27
N VAL A 529 -12.75 10.23 6.01
CA VAL A 529 -11.54 9.43 6.27
C VAL A 529 -10.33 10.02 5.52
N MET A 530 -10.52 10.43 4.26
CA MET A 530 -9.48 11.09 3.49
C MET A 530 -8.99 12.39 4.13
N ARG A 531 -9.91 13.20 4.68
CA ARG A 531 -9.60 14.45 5.40
C ARG A 531 -8.82 14.17 6.68
N GLU A 532 -9.24 13.17 7.45
CA GLU A 532 -8.56 12.77 8.69
C GLU A 532 -7.14 12.30 8.44
N LEU A 533 -6.95 11.41 7.46
CA LEU A 533 -5.62 10.93 7.06
C LEU A 533 -4.72 12.07 6.58
N PHE A 534 -5.29 13.05 5.86
CA PHE A 534 -4.54 14.23 5.42
C PHE A 534 -4.14 15.12 6.60
N ALA A 535 -5.05 15.36 7.56
CA ALA A 535 -4.77 16.12 8.78
C ALA A 535 -3.78 15.39 9.70
N GLU A 536 -3.91 14.07 9.85
CA GLU A 536 -2.95 13.25 10.59
C GLU A 536 -1.56 13.31 9.94
N ASN A 537 -1.50 13.30 8.62
CA ASN A 537 -0.22 13.39 7.91
C ASN A 537 0.49 14.74 8.15
N LEU A 538 -0.26 15.84 8.20
CA LEU A 538 0.26 17.15 8.59
C LEU A 538 0.79 17.15 10.02
N HIS A 539 0.07 16.52 10.95
CA HIS A 539 0.51 16.39 12.33
C HIS A 539 1.79 15.54 12.47
N LEU A 540 1.86 14.42 11.76
CA LEU A 540 3.07 13.58 11.75
C LEU A 540 4.27 14.31 11.11
N MET A 541 4.05 15.12 10.09
CA MET A 541 5.09 15.97 9.50
C MET A 541 5.56 17.05 10.48
N ALA A 542 4.63 17.68 11.21
CA ALA A 542 4.99 18.62 12.28
C ALA A 542 5.83 17.91 13.36
N GLU A 543 5.46 16.69 13.75
CA GLU A 543 6.28 15.91 14.69
C GLU A 543 7.64 15.54 14.11
N TYR A 544 7.72 15.27 12.80
CA TYR A 544 8.97 14.99 12.10
C TYR A 544 9.89 16.21 11.99
N ALA A 545 9.34 17.42 11.83
CA ALA A 545 10.07 18.68 11.74
C ALA A 545 10.57 19.21 13.10
N ARG A 546 10.06 18.70 14.23
CA ARG A 546 10.49 19.14 15.57
C ARG A 546 11.99 18.93 15.78
N PRO A 547 12.67 19.85 16.50
CA PRO A 547 14.07 19.71 16.81
C PRO A 547 14.32 18.42 17.62
N TRP A 548 15.22 17.58 17.14
CA TRP A 548 15.54 16.30 17.75
C TRP A 548 16.74 16.46 18.69
N PRO A 549 16.70 15.85 19.89
CA PRO A 549 17.89 15.74 20.72
C PRO A 549 18.93 14.91 19.97
N GLN A 550 20.06 15.52 19.69
CA GLN A 550 21.03 15.02 18.74
C GLN A 550 21.76 13.78 19.28
N GLY A 551 21.77 12.72 18.49
CA GLY A 551 22.70 11.61 18.61
C GLY A 551 22.26 10.40 19.42
N LYS A 552 20.98 10.28 19.86
CA LYS A 552 20.53 9.07 20.54
C LYS A 552 19.94 8.06 19.54
N PRO A 553 20.28 6.75 19.61
CA PRO A 553 19.72 5.72 18.73
C PRO A 553 18.18 5.62 18.78
N ALA A 554 17.56 5.96 19.92
CA ALA A 554 16.11 6.02 20.08
C ALA A 554 15.45 7.03 19.16
N ASP A 555 16.08 8.19 18.95
CA ASP A 555 15.54 9.26 18.10
C ASP A 555 15.54 8.85 16.63
N LEU A 556 16.58 8.15 16.16
CA LEU A 556 16.67 7.65 14.79
C LEU A 556 15.59 6.57 14.51
N ARG A 557 15.23 5.77 15.50
CA ARG A 557 14.12 4.80 15.38
C ARG A 557 12.79 5.53 15.22
N LYS A 558 12.53 6.54 16.07
CA LYS A 558 11.31 7.35 16.02
C LYS A 558 11.17 8.07 14.67
N ILE A 559 12.24 8.72 14.19
CA ILE A 559 12.29 9.36 12.86
C ILE A 559 11.88 8.37 11.76
N ARG A 560 12.40 7.15 11.82
CA ARG A 560 12.10 6.14 10.82
C ARG A 560 10.63 5.70 10.86
N THR A 561 10.09 5.42 12.05
CA THR A 561 8.68 5.04 12.20
C THR A 561 7.74 6.15 11.75
N LEU A 562 8.05 7.43 12.06
CA LEU A 562 7.29 8.57 11.55
C LEU A 562 7.33 8.65 10.02
N ARG A 563 8.51 8.47 9.42
CA ARG A 563 8.65 8.48 7.95
C ARG A 563 7.85 7.35 7.29
N GLU A 564 7.86 6.15 7.85
CA GLU A 564 7.08 5.01 7.36
C GLU A 564 5.58 5.32 7.45
N LYS A 565 5.10 5.82 8.59
CA LYS A 565 3.70 6.17 8.82
C LYS A 565 3.23 7.30 7.90
N ILE A 566 4.03 8.35 7.70
CA ILE A 566 3.74 9.44 6.75
C ILE A 566 3.60 8.88 5.32
N SER A 567 4.50 8.00 4.91
CA SER A 567 4.45 7.39 3.59
C SER A 567 3.22 6.49 3.39
N GLU A 568 2.86 5.71 4.42
CA GLU A 568 1.64 4.89 4.44
C GLU A 568 0.37 5.76 4.36
N ASN A 569 0.31 6.85 5.10
CA ASN A 569 -0.81 7.78 5.06
C ASN A 569 -0.95 8.46 3.68
N PHE A 570 0.15 8.80 3.01
CA PHE A 570 0.08 9.32 1.62
C PHE A 570 -0.56 8.31 0.66
N LEU A 571 -0.26 7.03 0.81
CA LEU A 571 -0.88 5.96 0.01
C LEU A 571 -2.35 5.77 0.39
N ALA A 572 -2.66 5.79 1.68
CA ALA A 572 -4.03 5.68 2.19
C ALA A 572 -4.93 6.83 1.70
N VAL A 573 -4.44 8.09 1.71
CA VAL A 573 -5.15 9.25 1.16
C VAL A 573 -5.49 9.04 -0.32
N ASN A 574 -4.56 8.50 -1.12
CA ASN A 574 -4.83 8.21 -2.53
C ASN A 574 -5.89 7.10 -2.70
N SER A 575 -5.82 6.05 -1.89
CA SER A 575 -6.79 4.96 -1.90
C SER A 575 -8.19 5.47 -1.54
N GLN A 576 -8.31 6.31 -0.52
CA GLN A 576 -9.59 6.92 -0.14
C GLN A 576 -10.08 7.92 -1.20
N ALA A 577 -9.19 8.66 -1.85
CA ALA A 577 -9.56 9.53 -2.97
C ALA A 577 -10.20 8.77 -4.14
N ASP A 578 -9.77 7.53 -4.38
CA ASP A 578 -10.40 6.67 -5.37
C ASP A 578 -11.77 6.14 -4.86
N ALA A 579 -11.87 5.83 -3.58
CA ALA A 579 -13.12 5.38 -2.95
C ALA A 579 -14.23 6.46 -2.97
N VAL A 580 -13.88 7.76 -2.83
CA VAL A 580 -14.83 8.88 -2.93
C VAL A 580 -15.58 8.91 -4.27
N LEU A 581 -14.99 8.40 -5.36
CA LEU A 581 -15.68 8.33 -6.66
C LEU A 581 -16.95 7.45 -6.63
N PHE A 582 -17.02 6.51 -5.71
CA PHE A 582 -18.12 5.57 -5.54
C PHE A 582 -19.16 6.05 -4.51
N GLU A 583 -18.96 7.22 -3.88
CA GLU A 583 -19.97 7.82 -3.03
C GLU A 583 -21.14 8.34 -3.88
N ILE A 584 -22.37 8.00 -3.47
CA ILE A 584 -23.62 8.41 -4.11
C ILE A 584 -24.46 9.12 -3.03
N GLY A 585 -25.15 10.17 -3.39
CA GLY A 585 -26.01 10.90 -2.48
C GLY A 585 -25.99 12.40 -2.72
N ARG A 586 -26.77 13.16 -1.93
CA ARG A 586 -26.92 14.62 -2.08
C ARG A 586 -25.61 15.40 -1.87
N ALA A 587 -24.68 14.85 -1.10
CA ALA A 587 -23.38 15.48 -0.81
C ALA A 587 -22.27 15.09 -1.80
N ARG A 588 -22.56 14.34 -2.87
CA ARG A 588 -21.56 13.82 -3.82
C ARG A 588 -20.69 14.91 -4.43
N ASP A 589 -21.32 16.00 -4.90
CA ASP A 589 -20.57 17.07 -5.57
C ASP A 589 -19.65 17.80 -4.61
N GLN A 590 -20.05 17.94 -3.34
CA GLN A 590 -19.20 18.49 -2.29
C GLN A 590 -18.03 17.54 -1.97
N SER A 591 -18.29 16.23 -1.84
CA SER A 591 -17.26 15.22 -1.63
C SER A 591 -16.24 15.20 -2.77
N LEU A 592 -16.69 15.29 -4.02
CA LEU A 592 -15.82 15.37 -5.20
C LEU A 592 -15.00 16.66 -5.23
N ALA A 593 -15.57 17.79 -4.85
CA ALA A 593 -14.85 19.06 -4.77
C ALA A 593 -13.75 19.00 -3.70
N VAL A 594 -14.03 18.48 -2.51
CA VAL A 594 -13.04 18.27 -1.44
C VAL A 594 -11.94 17.30 -1.90
N ARG A 595 -12.31 16.17 -2.48
CA ARG A 595 -11.38 15.20 -3.05
C ARG A 595 -10.41 15.82 -4.06
N ASN A 596 -10.94 16.61 -5.00
CA ASN A 596 -10.12 17.21 -6.05
C ASN A 596 -9.13 18.23 -5.48
N ARG A 597 -9.53 19.00 -4.47
CA ARG A 597 -8.64 19.92 -3.73
C ARG A 597 -7.54 19.17 -2.98
N LEU A 598 -7.89 18.17 -2.20
CA LEU A 598 -6.88 17.37 -1.45
C LEU A 598 -5.90 16.69 -2.42
N ARG A 599 -6.36 16.21 -3.57
CA ARG A 599 -5.47 15.66 -4.61
C ARG A 599 -4.55 16.71 -5.22
N ALA A 600 -4.99 17.95 -5.36
CA ALA A 600 -4.15 19.04 -5.86
C ALA A 600 -3.09 19.46 -4.85
N TRP A 601 -3.39 19.42 -3.55
CA TRP A 601 -2.44 19.77 -2.47
C TRP A 601 -1.47 18.63 -2.11
N GLN A 602 -1.84 17.39 -2.35
CA GLN A 602 -1.01 16.24 -1.99
C GLN A 602 0.40 16.25 -2.60
N PRO A 603 0.62 16.64 -3.88
CA PRO A 603 1.98 16.78 -4.42
C PRO A 603 2.81 17.86 -3.72
N GLN A 604 2.19 18.98 -3.31
CA GLN A 604 2.87 20.05 -2.59
C GLN A 604 3.28 19.60 -1.19
N LEU A 605 2.36 18.95 -0.45
CA LEU A 605 2.64 18.38 0.86
C LEU A 605 3.73 17.31 0.78
N ARG A 606 3.72 16.49 -0.26
CA ARG A 606 4.76 15.50 -0.54
C ARG A 606 6.12 16.15 -0.78
N SER A 607 6.17 17.25 -1.56
CA SER A 607 7.39 17.98 -1.81
C SER A 607 7.94 18.61 -0.52
N LEU A 608 7.06 19.16 0.32
CA LEU A 608 7.41 19.69 1.62
C LEU A 608 8.05 18.61 2.52
N PHE A 609 7.41 17.45 2.60
CA PHE A 609 7.97 16.30 3.35
C PHE A 609 9.37 15.89 2.87
N LEU A 610 9.58 15.85 1.54
CA LEU A 610 10.90 15.51 1.00
C LEU A 610 11.97 16.56 1.31
N LEU A 611 11.60 17.84 1.39
CA LEU A 611 12.49 18.89 1.84
C LEU A 611 12.83 18.74 3.33
N GLU A 612 11.87 18.43 4.19
CA GLU A 612 12.12 18.12 5.60
C GLU A 612 13.06 16.93 5.79
N VAL A 613 12.85 15.86 4.99
CA VAL A 613 13.75 14.69 4.98
C VAL A 613 15.17 15.11 4.57
N ALA A 614 15.32 15.94 3.55
CA ALA A 614 16.61 16.44 3.11
C ALA A 614 17.27 17.33 4.17
N LEU A 615 16.52 18.27 4.74
CA LEU A 615 17.00 19.14 5.80
C LEU A 615 17.56 18.35 6.99
N LEU A 616 16.81 17.33 7.43
CA LEU A 616 17.24 16.45 8.51
C LEU A 616 18.53 15.69 8.15
N GLN A 617 18.66 15.20 6.91
CA GLN A 617 19.87 14.50 6.45
C GLN A 617 21.11 15.42 6.52
N TYR A 618 20.99 16.71 6.15
CA TYR A 618 22.08 17.67 6.27
C TYR A 618 22.43 17.97 7.73
N ARG A 619 21.44 18.08 8.60
CA ARG A 619 21.64 18.33 10.04
C ARG A 619 22.31 17.16 10.76
N LEU A 620 21.96 15.92 10.43
CA LEU A 620 22.57 14.72 11.01
C LEU A 620 24.05 14.54 10.63
N GLN A 621 24.54 15.23 9.59
CA GLN A 621 25.95 15.19 9.20
C GLN A 621 26.84 16.18 9.97
N VAL A 622 26.26 17.13 10.66
CA VAL A 622 26.98 18.16 11.42
C VAL A 622 26.83 17.87 12.91
N SER A 623 27.96 17.71 13.60
CA SER A 623 27.90 17.59 15.06
C SER A 623 27.43 18.93 15.66
N PRO A 624 26.46 18.93 16.60
CA PRO A 624 25.99 20.14 17.23
C PRO A 624 27.08 20.90 17.99
N ARG A 625 28.11 20.16 18.44
CA ARG A 625 29.25 20.73 19.12
C ARG A 625 30.10 21.61 18.21
N ASP A 626 29.98 21.40 16.89
CA ASP A 626 30.73 22.10 15.86
C ASP A 626 29.97 23.33 15.32
N LEU A 627 28.73 23.56 15.77
CA LEU A 627 27.91 24.70 15.35
C LEU A 627 27.89 25.81 16.44
N PRO A 628 27.97 27.08 16.03
CA PRO A 628 27.74 28.21 16.96
C PRO A 628 26.34 28.10 17.60
N ALA A 629 26.28 28.46 18.90
CA ALA A 629 25.02 28.38 19.66
C ALA A 629 23.92 29.30 19.10
N SER A 630 24.27 30.37 18.38
CA SER A 630 23.34 31.25 17.66
C SER A 630 22.62 30.52 16.55
N ILE A 631 23.34 29.74 15.73
CA ILE A 631 22.76 28.96 14.63
C ILE A 631 21.82 27.85 15.17
N VAL A 632 22.24 27.19 16.25
CA VAL A 632 21.40 26.13 16.87
C VAL A 632 20.09 26.71 17.40
N ARG A 633 20.13 27.87 18.05
CA ARG A 633 18.93 28.55 18.58
C ARG A 633 18.01 29.03 17.48
N ALA A 634 18.54 29.71 16.47
CA ALA A 634 17.75 30.18 15.32
C ALA A 634 17.16 29.03 14.51
N GLY A 635 17.89 27.93 14.31
CA GLY A 635 17.41 26.73 13.67
C GLY A 635 16.29 26.05 14.45
N THR A 636 16.40 26.01 15.79
CA THR A 636 15.32 25.45 16.64
C THR A 636 14.06 26.32 16.60
N HIS A 637 14.22 27.66 16.59
CA HIS A 637 13.11 28.59 16.43
C HIS A 637 12.41 28.37 15.08
N PHE A 638 13.14 28.28 14.00
CA PHE A 638 12.62 27.99 12.67
C PHE A 638 11.83 26.68 12.62
N ASP A 639 12.35 25.60 13.19
CA ASP A 639 11.66 24.31 13.22
C ASP A 639 10.34 24.36 14.00
N ASN A 640 10.32 25.09 15.11
CA ASN A 640 9.11 25.29 15.91
C ASN A 640 8.03 26.05 15.12
N GLU A 641 8.43 27.07 14.35
CA GLU A 641 7.50 27.82 13.50
C GLU A 641 6.95 26.96 12.33
N VAL A 642 7.79 26.13 11.71
CA VAL A 642 7.34 25.14 10.70
C VAL A 642 6.31 24.18 11.33
N CYS A 643 6.58 23.65 12.51
CA CYS A 643 5.67 22.80 13.26
C CYS A 643 4.34 23.52 13.53
N ALA A 644 4.39 24.77 14.01
CA ALA A 644 3.20 25.55 14.33
C ALA A 644 2.31 25.80 13.09
N VAL A 645 2.92 26.07 11.94
CA VAL A 645 2.20 26.22 10.65
C VAL A 645 1.54 24.91 10.24
N LEU A 646 2.25 23.79 10.28
CA LEU A 646 1.69 22.48 9.90
C LEU A 646 0.56 22.04 10.85
N GLU A 647 0.74 22.23 12.16
CA GLU A 647 -0.32 21.96 13.15
C GLU A 647 -1.51 22.93 13.01
N GLY A 648 -1.26 24.17 12.66
CA GLY A 648 -2.29 25.17 12.34
C GLY A 648 -3.13 24.73 11.14
N ILE A 649 -2.50 24.29 10.07
CA ILE A 649 -3.16 23.74 8.88
C ILE A 649 -3.97 22.49 9.29
N ALA A 650 -3.40 21.56 10.04
CA ALA A 650 -4.07 20.34 10.49
C ALA A 650 -5.33 20.65 11.32
N ARG A 651 -5.25 21.65 12.22
CA ARG A 651 -6.41 22.13 13.01
C ARG A 651 -7.48 22.75 12.13
N ALA A 652 -7.11 23.59 11.17
CA ALA A 652 -8.06 24.18 10.23
C ALA A 652 -8.82 23.11 9.43
N PHE A 653 -8.17 21.99 9.08
CA PHE A 653 -8.82 20.84 8.45
C PHE A 653 -9.80 20.11 9.37
N ARG A 654 -9.46 19.94 10.65
CA ARG A 654 -10.31 19.21 11.61
C ARG A 654 -11.49 20.03 12.07
N LEU A 655 -11.29 21.28 12.40
CA LEU A 655 -12.27 22.13 13.07
C LEU A 655 -13.04 23.07 12.12
N ALA A 656 -12.69 23.09 10.83
CA ALA A 656 -13.15 24.11 9.86
C ALA A 656 -12.89 25.55 10.36
N ASP A 657 -11.92 25.73 11.25
CA ASP A 657 -11.60 27.00 11.87
C ASP A 657 -10.73 27.84 10.94
N ARG A 658 -11.14 29.08 10.71
CA ARG A 658 -10.49 30.05 9.80
C ARG A 658 -9.35 30.81 10.47
N SER A 659 -9.01 30.51 11.71
CA SER A 659 -8.08 31.32 12.51
C SER A 659 -6.61 30.93 12.38
N CYS A 660 -6.23 30.20 11.32
CA CYS A 660 -4.81 29.95 11.07
C CYS A 660 -4.14 31.23 10.64
N LYS A 661 -3.61 32.00 11.61
CA LYS A 661 -2.80 33.17 11.37
C LYS A 661 -1.50 32.75 10.65
N PRO A 662 -0.98 33.54 9.70
CA PRO A 662 0.38 33.32 9.24
C PRO A 662 1.29 33.49 10.47
N HIS A 663 1.94 32.42 10.89
CA HIS A 663 2.97 32.46 11.90
C HIS A 663 4.19 33.22 11.33
N ASP A 664 5.03 33.75 12.22
CA ASP A 664 6.22 34.52 11.84
C ASP A 664 7.36 33.66 11.26
N ILE A 665 6.97 32.66 10.43
CA ILE A 665 7.91 31.74 9.79
C ILE A 665 8.95 32.48 8.92
N GLN A 666 8.55 33.62 8.33
CA GLN A 666 9.47 34.47 7.54
C GLN A 666 10.49 35.15 8.44
N MET A 667 10.07 35.59 9.63
CA MET A 667 10.98 36.21 10.63
C MET A 667 11.92 35.15 11.20
N ALA A 668 11.42 33.96 11.54
CA ALA A 668 12.28 32.87 12.01
C ALA A 668 13.33 32.41 10.97
N TYR A 669 12.98 32.50 9.69
CA TYR A 669 13.95 32.25 8.60
C TYR A 669 15.00 33.40 8.53
N ALA A 670 14.56 34.64 8.58
CA ALA A 670 15.48 35.78 8.57
C ALA A 670 16.46 35.71 9.76
N ASP A 671 15.98 35.32 10.95
CA ASP A 671 16.81 35.08 12.12
C ASP A 671 17.85 33.97 11.88
N LEU A 672 17.45 32.89 11.23
CA LEU A 672 18.33 31.77 10.87
C LEU A 672 19.38 32.22 9.84
N GLU A 673 18.95 32.96 8.82
CA GLU A 673 19.84 33.50 7.78
C GLU A 673 20.87 34.45 8.39
N HIS A 674 20.45 35.41 9.20
CA HIS A 674 21.35 36.33 9.93
C HIS A 674 22.31 35.59 10.84
N ALA A 675 21.85 34.64 11.64
CA ALA A 675 22.69 33.84 12.51
C ALA A 675 23.77 33.05 11.75
N ILE A 676 23.47 32.56 10.56
CA ILE A 676 24.42 31.85 9.70
C ILE A 676 25.41 32.83 9.05
N LEU A 677 24.94 33.95 8.51
CA LEU A 677 25.77 34.94 7.85
C LEU A 677 26.75 35.58 8.84
N ASP A 678 26.28 35.94 10.03
CA ASP A 678 27.11 36.54 11.09
C ASP A 678 28.17 35.56 11.59
N ALA A 679 27.79 34.31 11.84
CA ALA A 679 28.71 33.30 12.36
C ALA A 679 29.87 32.99 11.38
N TYR A 680 29.64 33.17 10.08
CA TYR A 680 30.65 32.91 9.04
C TYR A 680 31.08 34.13 8.26
N HIS A 681 30.93 35.34 8.82
CA HIS A 681 31.40 36.60 8.25
C HIS A 681 30.98 36.79 6.78
N ASN A 682 29.71 36.57 6.48
CA ASN A 682 29.12 36.60 5.14
C ASN A 682 29.65 35.56 4.11
N GLN A 683 30.47 34.63 4.55
CA GLN A 683 30.98 33.51 3.73
C GLN A 683 30.58 32.16 4.35
N PRO A 684 29.28 31.83 4.38
CA PRO A 684 28.83 30.58 4.97
C PRO A 684 29.41 29.40 4.19
N PRO A 685 29.86 28.36 4.91
CA PRO A 685 30.33 27.15 4.27
C PRO A 685 29.20 26.54 3.44
N PRO A 686 29.53 25.84 2.39
CA PRO A 686 28.53 25.29 1.47
C PRO A 686 27.38 24.54 2.19
N ARG A 687 27.62 23.86 3.32
CA ARG A 687 26.60 23.14 4.12
C ARG A 687 25.56 24.08 4.73
N SER A 688 25.97 25.15 5.30
CA SER A 688 25.06 26.16 5.88
C SER A 688 24.24 26.83 4.78
N ARG A 689 24.82 27.04 3.61
CA ARG A 689 24.13 27.59 2.44
C ARG A 689 23.02 26.65 1.95
N ALA A 690 23.25 25.33 1.87
CA ALA A 690 22.22 24.37 1.50
C ALA A 690 21.10 24.28 2.55
N VAL A 691 21.40 24.38 3.83
CA VAL A 691 20.36 24.45 4.87
C VAL A 691 19.46 25.67 4.64
N LEU A 692 20.04 26.84 4.33
CA LEU A 692 19.27 28.05 4.01
C LEU A 692 18.40 27.87 2.74
N GLU A 693 18.96 27.33 1.66
CA GLU A 693 18.20 27.08 0.42
C GLU A 693 17.02 26.13 0.64
N ILE A 694 17.22 25.03 1.37
CA ILE A 694 16.16 24.09 1.69
C ILE A 694 15.11 24.74 2.60
N SER A 695 15.55 25.49 3.62
CA SER A 695 14.63 26.20 4.53
C SER A 695 13.79 27.24 3.79
N ALA A 696 14.36 27.98 2.84
CA ALA A 696 13.64 28.92 1.98
C ALA A 696 12.56 28.23 1.13
N GLN A 697 12.86 27.05 0.56
CA GLN A 697 11.89 26.26 -0.19
C GLN A 697 10.77 25.69 0.69
N ILE A 698 11.09 25.28 1.92
CA ILE A 698 10.09 24.85 2.92
C ILE A 698 9.09 25.97 3.19
N ILE A 699 9.58 27.20 3.39
CA ILE A 699 8.71 28.37 3.63
C ILE A 699 7.83 28.65 2.43
N GLU A 700 8.42 28.73 1.25
CA GLU A 700 7.67 29.01 0.02
C GLU A 700 6.51 28.03 -0.15
N LEU A 701 6.77 26.72 0.02
CA LEU A 701 5.74 25.69 -0.10
C LEU A 701 4.72 25.74 1.04
N ALA A 702 5.15 25.95 2.28
CA ALA A 702 4.26 26.03 3.44
C ALA A 702 3.35 27.26 3.35
N CYS A 703 3.88 28.42 3.01
CA CYS A 703 3.09 29.64 2.82
C CYS A 703 2.15 29.55 1.63
N ARG A 704 2.56 28.94 0.53
CA ARG A 704 1.71 28.69 -0.63
C ARG A 704 0.57 27.76 -0.28
N LEU A 705 0.84 26.65 0.40
CA LEU A 705 -0.18 25.70 0.82
C LEU A 705 -1.18 26.35 1.78
N LEU A 706 -0.68 27.15 2.74
CA LEU A 706 -1.53 27.92 3.67
C LEU A 706 -2.41 28.91 2.94
N ALA A 707 -1.87 29.65 1.97
CA ALA A 707 -2.62 30.62 1.17
C ALA A 707 -3.71 29.94 0.32
N GLU A 708 -3.41 28.80 -0.31
CA GLU A 708 -4.38 28.02 -1.09
C GLU A 708 -5.51 27.44 -0.20
N ILE A 709 -5.18 27.01 1.02
CA ILE A 709 -6.16 26.49 1.99
C ILE A 709 -7.06 27.61 2.50
N ASN A 710 -6.51 28.77 2.82
CA ASN A 710 -7.27 29.95 3.29
C ASN A 710 -8.17 30.54 2.18
N ALA A 711 -7.71 30.52 0.92
CA ALA A 711 -8.47 31.02 -0.23
C ALA A 711 -9.66 30.12 -0.60
N ALA A 712 -9.64 28.85 -0.23
CA ALA A 712 -10.65 27.88 -0.58
C ALA A 712 -11.23 27.19 0.67
N PRO A 713 -12.00 27.92 1.50
CA PRO A 713 -12.53 27.35 2.74
C PRO A 713 -13.42 26.14 2.44
N PHE A 714 -13.38 25.14 3.32
CA PHE A 714 -14.25 23.95 3.31
C PHE A 714 -15.67 24.32 3.80
N SER A 715 -16.27 25.39 3.23
CA SER A 715 -17.62 25.85 3.59
C SER A 715 -18.63 24.75 3.23
N GLY A 716 -19.25 24.16 4.24
CA GLY A 716 -20.30 23.16 4.12
C GLY A 716 -19.93 21.72 4.43
N ALA A 717 -18.66 21.39 4.70
CA ALA A 717 -18.32 20.07 5.20
C ALA A 717 -18.57 20.00 6.73
N PRO A 718 -19.27 18.98 7.25
CA PRO A 718 -19.45 18.85 8.70
C PRO A 718 -18.10 18.73 9.41
N PRO A 719 -17.97 19.22 10.64
CA PRO A 719 -16.76 19.05 11.43
C PRO A 719 -16.46 17.56 11.59
N ILE A 720 -15.19 17.21 11.61
CA ILE A 720 -14.74 15.84 11.84
C ILE A 720 -15.23 15.45 13.25
N ARG A 721 -16.12 14.47 13.37
CA ARG A 721 -16.52 13.93 14.67
C ARG A 721 -15.30 13.25 15.32
N LYS A 722 -15.06 13.59 16.60
CA LYS A 722 -14.06 12.91 17.43
C LYS A 722 -14.45 11.48 17.73
#